data_538241c4b2d42e5366d8e8143ac031a4
#
_entry.id   538241c4b2d42e5366d8e8143ac031a4
#
_cell.length_a   1.000
_cell.length_b   1.000
_cell.length_c   1.000
_cell.angle_alpha   90.00
_cell.angle_beta   90.00
_cell.angle_gamma   90.00
#
_symmetry.space_group_name_H-M   'P 1'
#
loop_
_entity.id
_entity.type
_entity.pdbx_description
1 polymer ?
#
loop_
_entity_poly.entity_id
_entity_poly.type
_entity_poly.pdbx_seq_one_letter_code
_entity_poly.pdbx_strand_id
1 'polypeptide(L)'
;MASTAKTDSKKTNDIPGQLPVLPLRDIVIFPHMIFPVLVGRESSLRSANAAINRDKYIFLAAQTNPSVDDPAGEELHMEGTIARIIQVMKLPNGLMKILVDGVTQAVAKKYLRQNDTLEAEVTPITGAAPEHDPEFDALVRHAVSLFSEYAQSNRNIPQETLASLETIQDPVRKLYYMASNLIQSVETKQRILQVYSLKEQYYELVAILKNELDVLKLEKEIDTKVQSNINRSQRRYFLQEQIRALQSELGDMEELPEIQKIKTRIEEAHMPDEVLAKTTEELDRLKTMSPLSPEATVVRNYIDWLCDVPWTARTDDNLDIAHAKTILDEDHFGLEKPKERILEQIAVLNRVKDVKGSILCFVGPPGVGKTSLAKSIARALGRKFVRMSLGGVRDEAEIRGHRRTYIGSMPGKIIHSMKRAGVINPVILLDEVDKMSMDFRGDPSAALLEVLDPEQNNTFNDHYLDVDYDLSQTMFITTANVRFQIPLPLQDRMEIIELPGYLEHDKFEIAKRHIIPHQMQVHGLTDNEVFCTDDAVMKIIREYTSEAGVRNLEREIATVCRKIAKDLVYASQNGTEKKTKAKPASVEEKTVEKYLGVPKFRNRTAEKHDRVGEVLGLAWTTVGGETLSVQVTIMEGAEKLTLTGKLGDVMKESAQAALSYIRSNADELGVPKNFSREREIHVHMPEGAIPKDGPSAGITIAMAIISAASNKAARHDVSMTGEITLRGQILAVGGLNEKLLAARRAGIKTVIL
;
A
#
# COMPACT_ATOMS: atom_id res chain seq x y z
N MET A 1 -58.68 37.31 -14.18
CA MET A 1 -57.82 36.23 -13.80
C MET A 1 -56.96 36.62 -12.57
N ALA A 2 -57.60 36.78 -11.40
CA ALA A 2 -56.93 37.19 -10.15
C ALA A 2 -57.45 36.32 -8.98
N SER A 3 -57.57 34.99 -9.21
CA SER A 3 -58.18 34.08 -8.23
C SER A 3 -57.25 32.91 -7.80
N THR A 4 -56.12 32.71 -8.43
CA THR A 4 -55.21 31.55 -8.12
C THR A 4 -54.08 31.93 -7.17
N ALA A 5 -53.63 33.18 -7.13
CA ALA A 5 -52.52 33.63 -6.23
C ALA A 5 -52.94 33.79 -4.75
N LYS A 6 -54.24 33.89 -4.43
CA LYS A 6 -54.74 33.98 -3.05
C LYS A 6 -54.95 32.65 -2.33
N THR A 7 -54.87 31.49 -3.06
CA THR A 7 -55.10 30.18 -2.47
C THR A 7 -53.83 29.54 -1.90
N ASP A 8 -52.64 29.86 -2.37
CA ASP A 8 -51.40 29.26 -1.91
C ASP A 8 -50.83 29.98 -0.64
N SER A 9 -51.06 31.26 -0.49
CA SER A 9 -50.62 32.00 0.74
C SER A 9 -51.41 31.61 2.02
N LYS A 10 -52.62 31.03 1.88
CA LYS A 10 -53.39 30.51 3.02
C LYS A 10 -52.92 29.13 3.51
N LYS A 11 -52.24 28.35 2.67
CA LYS A 11 -51.77 26.98 3.01
C LYS A 11 -50.49 26.97 3.80
N THR A 12 -49.65 27.98 3.73
CA THR A 12 -48.36 28.07 4.44
C THR A 12 -48.49 28.51 5.90
N ASN A 13 -49.57 29.15 6.30
CA ASN A 13 -49.80 29.60 7.68
C ASN A 13 -50.28 28.45 8.63
N ASP A 14 -50.68 27.32 8.12
CA ASP A 14 -51.14 26.15 8.91
C ASP A 14 -50.08 25.08 9.14
N ILE A 15 -48.81 25.29 8.71
CA ILE A 15 -47.75 24.30 8.84
C ILE A 15 -47.17 24.36 10.25
N PRO A 16 -47.15 23.22 11.00
CA PRO A 16 -46.53 23.20 12.33
C PRO A 16 -45.02 23.46 12.24
N GLY A 17 -44.50 24.20 13.23
CA GLY A 17 -43.06 24.51 13.31
C GLY A 17 -42.16 23.30 13.62
N GLN A 18 -42.74 22.18 14.07
CA GLN A 18 -42.04 20.93 14.33
C GLN A 18 -42.74 19.80 13.59
N LEU A 19 -41.97 19.06 12.76
CA LEU A 19 -42.48 17.99 11.89
C LEU A 19 -41.70 16.71 12.04
N PRO A 20 -42.36 15.54 11.93
CA PRO A 20 -41.65 14.27 11.78
C PRO A 20 -40.81 14.26 10.52
N VAL A 21 -39.62 13.65 10.59
CA VAL A 21 -38.66 13.59 9.46
C VAL A 21 -38.70 12.22 8.82
N LEU A 22 -38.73 12.21 7.48
CA LEU A 22 -38.54 11.01 6.70
C LEU A 22 -37.20 11.12 5.93
N PRO A 23 -36.17 10.39 6.36
CA PRO A 23 -34.90 10.32 5.64
C PRO A 23 -35.04 9.65 4.30
N LEU A 24 -34.57 10.29 3.24
CA LEU A 24 -34.56 9.80 1.87
C LEU A 24 -33.14 9.39 1.47
N ARG A 25 -32.97 8.16 0.96
CA ARG A 25 -31.65 7.60 0.64
C ARG A 25 -31.14 8.02 -0.73
N ASP A 26 -31.95 7.78 -1.75
CA ASP A 26 -31.52 7.82 -3.14
C ASP A 26 -32.31 8.84 -3.97
N ILE A 27 -33.08 9.70 -3.31
CA ILE A 27 -33.97 10.64 -4.00
C ILE A 27 -34.08 11.96 -3.25
N VAL A 28 -34.21 13.04 -4.04
CA VAL A 28 -34.60 14.36 -3.55
C VAL A 28 -36.02 14.63 -4.07
N ILE A 29 -36.93 14.98 -3.17
CA ILE A 29 -38.31 15.35 -3.52
C ILE A 29 -38.43 16.86 -3.46
N PHE A 30 -38.84 17.44 -4.60
CA PHE A 30 -38.99 18.89 -4.73
C PHE A 30 -40.41 19.35 -4.37
N PRO A 31 -40.60 20.61 -4.00
CA PRO A 31 -41.93 21.21 -3.83
C PRO A 31 -42.81 21.08 -5.08
N HIS A 32 -44.13 21.07 -4.89
CA HIS A 32 -45.17 20.95 -5.93
C HIS A 32 -45.10 19.65 -6.75
N MET A 33 -44.44 18.61 -6.22
CA MET A 33 -44.33 17.30 -6.85
C MET A 33 -45.08 16.25 -6.02
N ILE A 34 -45.86 15.42 -6.70
CA ILE A 34 -46.50 14.26 -6.08
C ILE A 34 -45.64 13.03 -6.33
N PHE A 35 -45.18 12.38 -5.26
CA PHE A 35 -44.26 11.28 -5.38
C PHE A 35 -44.62 10.10 -4.44
N PRO A 36 -44.59 8.85 -4.96
CA PRO A 36 -44.78 7.66 -4.15
C PRO A 36 -43.50 7.28 -3.45
N VAL A 37 -43.46 7.26 -2.12
CA VAL A 37 -42.32 6.83 -1.30
C VAL A 37 -42.63 5.47 -0.67
N LEU A 38 -41.70 4.54 -0.81
CA LEU A 38 -41.76 3.24 -0.13
C LEU A 38 -40.99 3.34 1.18
N VAL A 39 -41.69 3.13 2.29
CA VAL A 39 -41.15 3.22 3.65
C VAL A 39 -41.06 1.80 4.22
N GLY A 40 -39.85 1.39 4.59
CA GLY A 40 -39.60 0.04 5.09
C GLY A 40 -38.79 -0.02 6.38
N ARG A 41 -38.02 1.02 6.69
CA ARG A 41 -37.24 1.10 7.92
C ARG A 41 -38.12 1.40 9.12
N GLU A 42 -37.82 0.82 10.24
CA GLU A 42 -38.63 0.92 11.46
C GLU A 42 -38.73 2.38 11.97
N SER A 43 -37.60 3.13 11.95
CA SER A 43 -37.58 4.57 12.29
C SER A 43 -38.43 5.40 11.33
N SER A 44 -38.32 5.14 10.02
CA SER A 44 -39.09 5.82 8.97
C SER A 44 -40.60 5.49 9.04
N LEU A 45 -40.94 4.26 9.38
CA LEU A 45 -42.34 3.83 9.59
C LEU A 45 -42.95 4.56 10.81
N ARG A 46 -42.16 4.73 11.90
CA ARG A 46 -42.59 5.50 13.07
C ARG A 46 -42.83 6.98 12.71
N SER A 47 -41.91 7.62 11.99
CA SER A 47 -42.06 9.01 11.52
C SER A 47 -43.27 9.19 10.62
N ALA A 48 -43.50 8.28 9.66
CA ALA A 48 -44.67 8.32 8.79
C ALA A 48 -45.97 8.15 9.58
N ASN A 49 -46.06 7.21 10.53
CA ASN A 49 -47.23 7.01 11.38
C ASN A 49 -47.46 8.22 12.31
N ALA A 50 -46.39 8.84 12.83
CA ALA A 50 -46.52 10.06 13.65
C ALA A 50 -47.12 11.22 12.82
N ALA A 51 -46.67 11.39 11.57
CA ALA A 51 -47.21 12.37 10.65
C ALA A 51 -48.69 12.10 10.30
N ILE A 52 -49.07 10.82 10.03
CA ILE A 52 -50.44 10.44 9.70
C ILE A 52 -51.42 10.71 10.85
N ASN A 53 -50.97 10.49 12.09
CA ASN A 53 -51.80 10.67 13.29
C ASN A 53 -51.88 12.15 13.74
N ARG A 54 -51.06 13.06 13.16
CA ARG A 54 -51.09 14.51 13.40
C ARG A 54 -51.74 15.22 12.18
N ASP A 55 -51.06 16.23 11.69
CA ASP A 55 -51.57 17.12 10.62
C ASP A 55 -51.27 16.60 9.19
N LYS A 56 -50.74 15.39 9.07
CA LYS A 56 -50.31 14.75 7.79
C LYS A 56 -49.15 15.47 7.10
N TYR A 57 -48.50 16.40 7.77
CA TYR A 57 -47.26 17.01 7.27
C TYR A 57 -46.06 16.24 7.73
N ILE A 58 -45.07 16.13 6.84
CA ILE A 58 -43.82 15.42 7.05
C ILE A 58 -42.68 16.20 6.39
N PHE A 59 -41.52 16.26 7.03
CA PHE A 59 -40.34 16.85 6.45
C PHE A 59 -39.49 15.77 5.76
N LEU A 60 -39.22 15.97 4.49
CA LEU A 60 -38.44 15.07 3.64
C LEU A 60 -37.04 15.61 3.50
N ALA A 61 -36.03 14.92 4.02
CA ALA A 61 -34.63 15.29 3.96
C ALA A 61 -33.77 14.18 3.35
N ALA A 62 -32.92 14.52 2.39
CA ALA A 62 -31.98 13.56 1.81
C ALA A 62 -30.83 13.25 2.79
N GLN A 63 -30.36 12.01 2.78
CA GLN A 63 -29.20 11.57 3.54
C GLN A 63 -27.90 12.06 2.89
N THR A 64 -26.92 12.48 3.69
CA THR A 64 -25.56 12.80 3.23
C THR A 64 -24.77 11.53 2.92
N ASN A 65 -25.07 10.43 3.63
CA ASN A 65 -24.48 9.12 3.40
C ASN A 65 -25.57 8.06 3.21
N PRO A 66 -25.76 7.53 1.98
CA PRO A 66 -26.79 6.53 1.69
C PRO A 66 -26.62 5.18 2.41
N SER A 67 -25.41 4.88 2.92
CA SER A 67 -25.10 3.58 3.52
C SER A 67 -25.63 3.43 4.96
N VAL A 68 -26.05 4.53 5.59
CA VAL A 68 -26.53 4.50 6.98
C VAL A 68 -28.01 4.10 7.03
N ASP A 69 -28.34 3.07 7.82
CA ASP A 69 -29.72 2.58 7.92
C ASP A 69 -30.61 3.43 8.82
N ASP A 70 -30.12 3.94 9.94
CA ASP A 70 -30.84 4.83 10.86
C ASP A 70 -30.05 6.12 11.07
N PRO A 71 -30.16 7.09 10.14
CA PRO A 71 -29.36 8.31 10.17
C PRO A 71 -29.71 9.20 11.35
N ALA A 72 -28.66 9.71 11.99
CA ALA A 72 -28.77 10.79 12.96
C ALA A 72 -29.01 12.13 12.24
N GLY A 73 -29.41 13.17 12.98
CA GLY A 73 -29.67 14.47 12.37
C GLY A 73 -28.49 15.11 11.65
N GLU A 74 -27.25 14.79 12.06
CA GLU A 74 -26.01 15.25 11.43
C GLU A 74 -25.73 14.58 10.07
N GLU A 75 -26.39 13.46 9.78
CA GLU A 75 -26.27 12.69 8.54
C GLU A 75 -27.37 13.03 7.53
N LEU A 76 -28.16 14.06 7.80
CA LEU A 76 -29.21 14.58 6.93
C LEU A 76 -28.87 16.00 6.46
N HIS A 77 -29.27 16.33 5.23
CA HIS A 77 -29.22 17.70 4.76
C HIS A 77 -30.20 18.57 5.56
N MET A 78 -29.79 19.79 5.86
CA MET A 78 -30.64 20.75 6.58
C MET A 78 -31.78 21.26 5.69
N GLU A 79 -31.57 21.38 4.40
CA GLU A 79 -32.55 21.77 3.42
C GLU A 79 -33.33 20.56 2.92
N GLY A 80 -34.64 20.70 2.88
CA GLY A 80 -35.53 19.65 2.43
C GLY A 80 -36.88 20.18 1.99
N THR A 81 -37.87 19.31 1.84
CA THR A 81 -39.22 19.65 1.40
C THR A 81 -40.22 19.27 2.48
N ILE A 82 -41.05 20.22 2.89
CA ILE A 82 -42.26 19.89 3.65
C ILE A 82 -43.30 19.32 2.68
N ALA A 83 -43.72 18.10 2.96
CA ALA A 83 -44.71 17.42 2.15
C ALA A 83 -45.94 17.03 2.98
N ARG A 84 -47.08 16.93 2.28
CA ARG A 84 -48.32 16.42 2.86
C ARG A 84 -48.59 15.00 2.40
N ILE A 85 -48.90 14.11 3.30
CA ILE A 85 -49.28 12.71 2.98
C ILE A 85 -50.73 12.72 2.46
N ILE A 86 -50.88 12.35 1.17
CA ILE A 86 -52.20 12.28 0.50
C ILE A 86 -52.84 10.91 0.69
N GLN A 87 -52.06 9.86 0.46
CA GLN A 87 -52.55 8.47 0.50
C GLN A 87 -51.54 7.56 1.17
N VAL A 88 -52.06 6.57 1.87
CA VAL A 88 -51.28 5.54 2.56
C VAL A 88 -51.77 4.17 2.15
N MET A 89 -50.86 3.29 1.77
CA MET A 89 -51.11 1.90 1.45
C MET A 89 -50.18 1.00 2.22
N LYS A 90 -50.70 0.15 3.09
CA LYS A 90 -49.92 -0.87 3.81
C LYS A 90 -49.81 -2.11 2.92
N LEU A 91 -48.57 -2.60 2.74
CA LEU A 91 -48.29 -3.78 1.95
C LEU A 91 -48.17 -5.04 2.86
N PRO A 92 -48.48 -6.24 2.32
CA PRO A 92 -48.47 -7.50 3.14
C PRO A 92 -47.13 -7.85 3.76
N ASN A 93 -46.04 -7.32 3.24
CA ASN A 93 -44.65 -7.56 3.70
C ASN A 93 -44.19 -6.59 4.81
N GLY A 94 -45.11 -5.85 5.44
CA GLY A 94 -44.77 -4.85 6.47
C GLY A 94 -44.27 -3.51 5.95
N LEU A 95 -44.08 -3.35 4.63
CA LEU A 95 -43.73 -2.07 4.01
C LEU A 95 -44.95 -1.15 3.93
N MET A 96 -44.71 0.16 3.93
CA MET A 96 -45.74 1.17 3.73
C MET A 96 -45.41 2.01 2.49
N LYS A 97 -46.35 2.10 1.56
CA LYS A 97 -46.28 3.00 0.42
C LYS A 97 -47.09 4.25 0.74
N ILE A 98 -46.45 5.40 0.80
CA ILE A 98 -47.12 6.70 1.01
C ILE A 98 -47.01 7.53 -0.25
N LEU A 99 -48.08 8.22 -0.61
CA LEU A 99 -48.10 9.23 -1.64
C LEU A 99 -47.96 10.59 -0.96
N VAL A 100 -46.90 11.28 -1.27
CA VAL A 100 -46.59 12.60 -0.67
C VAL A 100 -46.73 13.70 -1.74
N ASP A 101 -47.28 14.86 -1.34
CA ASP A 101 -47.36 16.08 -2.14
C ASP A 101 -46.40 17.12 -1.50
N GLY A 102 -45.34 17.47 -2.22
CA GLY A 102 -44.42 18.51 -1.78
C GLY A 102 -45.08 19.88 -1.71
N VAL A 103 -45.12 20.48 -0.55
CA VAL A 103 -45.80 21.76 -0.32
C VAL A 103 -44.88 22.93 -0.54
N THR A 104 -43.71 22.93 0.17
CA THR A 104 -42.76 24.03 0.09
C THR A 104 -41.35 23.56 0.51
N GLN A 105 -40.35 24.27 0.03
CA GLN A 105 -38.97 24.13 0.53
C GLN A 105 -38.88 24.62 1.98
N ALA A 106 -38.05 23.96 2.79
CA ALA A 106 -37.83 24.37 4.18
C ALA A 106 -36.41 24.03 4.63
N VAL A 107 -35.96 24.72 5.66
CA VAL A 107 -34.71 24.46 6.38
C VAL A 107 -35.01 23.93 7.75
N ALA A 108 -34.38 22.82 8.14
CA ALA A 108 -34.36 22.35 9.51
C ALA A 108 -33.37 23.21 10.33
N LYS A 109 -33.84 23.85 11.38
CA LYS A 109 -32.96 24.54 12.34
C LYS A 109 -32.22 23.57 13.24
N LYS A 110 -32.92 22.50 13.61
CA LYS A 110 -32.41 21.45 14.50
C LYS A 110 -33.18 20.17 14.28
N TYR A 111 -32.47 19.06 14.29
CA TYR A 111 -33.05 17.74 14.37
C TYR A 111 -33.13 17.31 15.84
N LEU A 112 -34.26 16.73 16.22
CA LEU A 112 -34.56 16.28 17.58
C LEU A 112 -35.05 14.83 17.54
N ARG A 113 -34.62 14.00 18.47
CA ARG A 113 -35.16 12.64 18.62
C ARG A 113 -36.12 12.64 19.83
N GLN A 114 -37.40 12.50 19.58
CA GLN A 114 -38.43 12.43 20.64
C GLN A 114 -39.19 11.12 20.49
N ASN A 115 -39.33 10.35 21.60
CA ASN A 115 -40.04 9.07 21.62
C ASN A 115 -39.64 8.12 20.46
N ASP A 116 -38.35 7.98 20.23
CA ASP A 116 -37.77 7.19 19.10
C ASP A 116 -38.19 7.63 17.69
N THR A 117 -38.78 8.78 17.54
CA THR A 117 -39.12 9.40 16.26
C THR A 117 -38.20 10.58 15.99
N LEU A 118 -37.65 10.66 14.77
CA LEU A 118 -36.86 11.81 14.37
C LEU A 118 -37.80 12.95 13.96
N GLU A 119 -37.68 14.09 14.60
CA GLU A 119 -38.43 15.34 14.33
C GLU A 119 -37.47 16.47 14.00
N ALA A 120 -37.92 17.44 13.21
CA ALA A 120 -37.16 18.65 12.89
C ALA A 120 -37.97 19.90 13.20
N GLU A 121 -37.29 20.87 13.76
CA GLU A 121 -37.82 22.26 13.82
C GLU A 121 -37.54 22.90 12.48
N VAL A 122 -38.61 23.14 11.68
CA VAL A 122 -38.52 23.58 10.30
C VAL A 122 -38.99 25.02 10.12
N THR A 123 -38.34 25.73 9.21
CA THR A 123 -38.74 27.03 8.75
C THR A 123 -39.04 26.98 7.26
N PRO A 124 -40.29 27.18 6.82
CA PRO A 124 -40.62 27.15 5.40
C PRO A 124 -40.00 28.36 4.67
N ILE A 125 -39.50 28.09 3.45
CA ILE A 125 -38.95 29.12 2.56
C ILE A 125 -40.00 29.36 1.47
N THR A 126 -40.53 30.58 1.42
CA THR A 126 -41.45 31.01 0.37
C THR A 126 -40.64 31.73 -0.71
N GLY A 127 -40.25 31.04 -1.76
CA GLY A 127 -39.67 31.64 -2.95
C GLY A 127 -40.77 32.37 -3.74
N ALA A 128 -40.78 33.72 -3.70
CA ALA A 128 -41.62 34.52 -4.61
C ALA A 128 -40.83 34.77 -5.90
N ALA A 129 -41.52 34.62 -7.03
CA ALA A 129 -40.94 35.02 -8.30
C ALA A 129 -40.78 36.56 -8.30
N PRO A 130 -39.67 37.09 -8.79
CA PRO A 130 -39.51 38.55 -8.91
C PRO A 130 -40.57 39.14 -9.82
N GLU A 131 -41.30 40.19 -9.36
CA GLU A 131 -42.26 40.90 -10.21
C GLU A 131 -41.50 41.81 -11.18
N HIS A 132 -41.75 41.66 -12.48
CA HIS A 132 -41.21 42.50 -13.58
C HIS A 132 -39.65 42.49 -13.71
N ASP A 133 -38.99 41.33 -13.60
CA ASP A 133 -37.57 41.19 -13.92
C ASP A 133 -37.36 40.54 -15.31
N PRO A 134 -37.05 41.34 -16.38
CA PRO A 134 -36.84 40.81 -17.74
C PRO A 134 -35.66 39.83 -17.81
N GLU A 135 -34.66 39.96 -16.94
CA GLU A 135 -33.51 39.05 -16.85
C GLU A 135 -33.97 37.68 -16.33
N PHE A 136 -34.84 37.68 -15.31
CA PHE A 136 -35.41 36.43 -14.80
C PHE A 136 -36.26 35.70 -15.83
N ASP A 137 -37.11 36.43 -16.59
CA ASP A 137 -37.90 35.84 -17.65
C ASP A 137 -37.05 35.26 -18.78
N ALA A 138 -35.91 35.89 -19.10
CA ALA A 138 -34.95 35.37 -20.06
C ALA A 138 -34.25 34.12 -19.54
N LEU A 139 -33.91 34.10 -18.24
CA LEU A 139 -33.27 32.95 -17.58
C LEU A 139 -34.20 31.73 -17.55
N VAL A 140 -35.50 31.94 -17.24
CA VAL A 140 -36.53 30.88 -17.28
C VAL A 140 -36.65 30.27 -18.68
N ARG A 141 -36.75 31.12 -19.72
CA ARG A 141 -36.80 30.67 -21.12
C ARG A 141 -35.55 29.91 -21.51
N HIS A 142 -34.39 30.38 -21.10
CA HIS A 142 -33.10 29.70 -21.36
C HIS A 142 -33.02 28.32 -20.68
N ALA A 143 -33.44 28.21 -19.43
CA ALA A 143 -33.50 26.94 -18.70
C ALA A 143 -34.46 25.93 -19.39
N VAL A 144 -35.62 26.38 -19.81
CA VAL A 144 -36.58 25.53 -20.55
C VAL A 144 -35.99 25.04 -21.89
N SER A 145 -35.29 25.92 -22.63
CA SER A 145 -34.64 25.56 -23.88
C SER A 145 -33.54 24.50 -23.67
N LEU A 146 -32.68 24.70 -22.66
CA LEU A 146 -31.62 23.73 -22.30
C LEU A 146 -32.20 22.40 -21.82
N PHE A 147 -33.26 22.42 -21.02
CA PHE A 147 -33.92 21.20 -20.57
C PHE A 147 -34.56 20.45 -21.75
N SER A 148 -35.11 21.16 -22.72
CA SER A 148 -35.67 20.55 -23.94
C SER A 148 -34.58 19.88 -24.77
N GLU A 149 -33.40 20.51 -24.95
CA GLU A 149 -32.26 19.92 -25.63
C GLU A 149 -31.72 18.68 -24.85
N TYR A 150 -31.65 18.76 -23.53
CA TYR A 150 -31.26 17.68 -22.66
C TYR A 150 -32.22 16.48 -22.76
N ALA A 151 -33.53 16.71 -22.67
CA ALA A 151 -34.53 15.66 -22.75
C ALA A 151 -34.56 14.98 -24.13
N GLN A 152 -34.32 15.73 -25.22
CA GLN A 152 -34.21 15.16 -26.57
C GLN A 152 -32.92 14.35 -26.76
N SER A 153 -31.85 14.74 -26.09
CA SER A 153 -30.54 14.06 -26.19
C SER A 153 -30.45 12.84 -25.29
N ASN A 154 -31.24 12.76 -24.22
CA ASN A 154 -31.22 11.67 -23.25
C ASN A 154 -32.38 10.69 -23.47
N ARG A 155 -32.10 9.46 -23.91
CA ARG A 155 -33.08 8.41 -24.21
C ARG A 155 -33.93 7.96 -23.01
N ASN A 156 -33.49 8.26 -21.80
CA ASN A 156 -34.16 7.82 -20.58
C ASN A 156 -35.25 8.79 -20.10
N ILE A 157 -35.42 9.94 -20.76
CA ILE A 157 -36.49 10.91 -20.43
C ILE A 157 -37.65 10.72 -21.41
N PRO A 158 -38.89 10.40 -20.91
CA PRO A 158 -40.06 10.26 -21.77
C PRO A 158 -40.40 11.57 -22.49
N GLN A 159 -40.82 11.49 -23.76
CA GLN A 159 -41.20 12.68 -24.54
C GLN A 159 -42.42 13.44 -23.94
N GLU A 160 -43.26 12.75 -23.19
CA GLU A 160 -44.40 13.32 -22.45
C GLU A 160 -43.96 14.35 -21.40
N THR A 161 -42.72 14.27 -20.92
CA THR A 161 -42.15 15.22 -19.94
C THR A 161 -42.06 16.63 -20.52
N LEU A 162 -41.74 16.77 -21.81
CA LEU A 162 -41.67 18.06 -22.48
C LEU A 162 -43.08 18.68 -22.67
N ALA A 163 -44.06 17.87 -23.11
CA ALA A 163 -45.44 18.32 -23.26
C ALA A 163 -46.03 18.79 -21.91
N SER A 164 -45.71 18.09 -20.83
CA SER A 164 -46.12 18.47 -19.47
C SER A 164 -45.51 19.79 -19.01
N LEU A 165 -44.20 20.01 -19.29
CA LEU A 165 -43.51 21.23 -18.96
C LEU A 165 -44.12 22.48 -19.60
N GLU A 166 -44.59 22.38 -20.84
CA GLU A 166 -45.23 23.48 -21.56
C GLU A 166 -46.55 23.93 -20.92
N THR A 167 -47.26 23.02 -20.26
CA THR A 167 -48.54 23.32 -19.60
C THR A 167 -48.38 24.08 -18.30
N ILE A 168 -47.20 24.05 -17.68
CA ILE A 168 -46.91 24.72 -16.42
C ILE A 168 -46.63 26.19 -16.70
N GLN A 169 -47.40 27.10 -16.09
CA GLN A 169 -47.21 28.55 -16.24
C GLN A 169 -46.35 29.16 -15.12
N ASP A 170 -46.42 28.60 -13.91
CA ASP A 170 -45.72 29.11 -12.75
C ASP A 170 -44.21 28.80 -12.80
N PRO A 171 -43.33 29.79 -12.74
CA PRO A 171 -41.90 29.60 -12.77
C PRO A 171 -41.37 28.71 -11.63
N VAL A 172 -41.92 28.78 -10.43
CA VAL A 172 -41.50 27.92 -9.31
C VAL A 172 -41.77 26.47 -9.61
N ARG A 173 -42.95 26.16 -10.12
CA ARG A 173 -43.31 24.79 -10.51
C ARG A 173 -42.51 24.30 -11.71
N LYS A 174 -42.19 25.18 -12.68
CA LYS A 174 -41.32 24.85 -13.80
C LYS A 174 -39.93 24.41 -13.36
N LEU A 175 -39.33 25.18 -12.44
CA LEU A 175 -38.01 24.86 -11.88
C LEU A 175 -37.98 23.45 -11.28
N TYR A 176 -38.90 23.21 -10.34
CA TYR A 176 -38.91 21.93 -9.62
C TYR A 176 -39.34 20.76 -10.51
N TYR A 177 -40.17 21.00 -11.50
CA TYR A 177 -40.49 19.98 -12.50
C TYR A 177 -39.26 19.59 -13.33
N MET A 178 -38.50 20.54 -13.83
CA MET A 178 -37.24 20.28 -14.53
C MET A 178 -36.23 19.58 -13.62
N ALA A 179 -36.01 20.09 -12.40
CA ALA A 179 -35.08 19.52 -11.42
C ALA A 179 -35.41 18.07 -11.04
N SER A 180 -36.69 17.74 -10.90
CA SER A 180 -37.13 16.36 -10.58
C SER A 180 -36.81 15.35 -11.68
N ASN A 181 -36.90 15.81 -12.94
CA ASN A 181 -36.67 14.97 -14.13
C ASN A 181 -35.20 14.94 -14.61
N LEU A 182 -34.27 15.56 -13.87
CA LEU A 182 -32.85 15.38 -14.11
C LEU A 182 -32.44 13.95 -13.76
N ILE A 183 -31.59 13.36 -14.58
CA ILE A 183 -30.96 12.06 -14.29
C ILE A 183 -29.58 12.33 -13.68
N GLN A 184 -29.58 12.71 -12.39
CA GLN A 184 -28.41 13.17 -11.66
C GLN A 184 -28.36 12.61 -10.25
N SER A 185 -27.16 12.66 -9.62
CA SER A 185 -26.97 12.23 -8.24
C SER A 185 -27.81 13.03 -7.25
N VAL A 186 -28.01 12.45 -6.08
CA VAL A 186 -28.73 13.10 -4.96
C VAL A 186 -28.05 14.42 -4.59
N GLU A 187 -26.70 14.44 -4.53
CA GLU A 187 -25.93 15.64 -4.19
C GLU A 187 -26.17 16.78 -5.21
N THR A 188 -26.20 16.43 -6.52
CA THR A 188 -26.43 17.43 -7.57
C THR A 188 -27.84 18.02 -7.49
N LYS A 189 -28.85 17.20 -7.24
CA LYS A 189 -30.23 17.65 -7.05
C LYS A 189 -30.41 18.45 -5.76
N GLN A 190 -29.72 18.05 -4.69
CA GLN A 190 -29.78 18.71 -3.38
C GLN A 190 -29.21 20.13 -3.43
N ARG A 191 -28.19 20.41 -4.26
CA ARG A 191 -27.65 21.77 -4.46
C ARG A 191 -28.74 22.77 -4.87
N ILE A 192 -29.73 22.33 -5.69
CA ILE A 192 -30.84 23.21 -6.07
C ILE A 192 -31.71 23.58 -4.87
N LEU A 193 -31.91 22.65 -3.91
CA LEU A 193 -32.65 22.94 -2.68
C LEU A 193 -31.85 23.73 -1.64
N GLN A 194 -30.52 23.75 -1.73
CA GLN A 194 -29.67 24.52 -0.82
C GLN A 194 -29.68 26.02 -1.11
N VAL A 195 -30.16 26.40 -2.26
CA VAL A 195 -30.26 27.80 -2.66
C VAL A 195 -31.68 28.34 -2.35
N TYR A 196 -31.77 29.51 -1.73
CA TYR A 196 -33.03 30.04 -1.24
C TYR A 196 -33.68 31.04 -2.20
N SER A 197 -32.90 31.64 -3.11
CA SER A 197 -33.38 32.56 -4.14
C SER A 197 -33.78 31.79 -5.38
N LEU A 198 -35.01 32.02 -5.86
CA LEU A 198 -35.54 31.39 -7.08
C LEU A 198 -34.67 31.67 -8.31
N LYS A 199 -34.11 32.90 -8.41
CA LYS A 199 -33.23 33.30 -9.51
C LYS A 199 -31.92 32.51 -9.47
N GLU A 200 -31.34 32.33 -8.29
CA GLU A 200 -30.11 31.53 -8.12
C GLU A 200 -30.35 30.04 -8.32
N GLN A 201 -31.51 29.51 -7.93
CA GLN A 201 -31.89 28.13 -8.22
C GLN A 201 -31.96 27.87 -9.74
N TYR A 202 -32.45 28.82 -10.52
CA TYR A 202 -32.44 28.73 -11.97
C TYR A 202 -31.03 28.79 -12.56
N TYR A 203 -30.12 29.60 -11.99
CA TYR A 203 -28.70 29.60 -12.41
C TYR A 203 -28.04 28.26 -12.14
N GLU A 204 -28.29 27.67 -10.97
CA GLU A 204 -27.76 26.33 -10.64
C GLU A 204 -28.33 25.25 -11.60
N LEU A 205 -29.63 25.28 -11.88
CA LEU A 205 -30.24 24.38 -12.84
C LEU A 205 -29.66 24.53 -14.25
N VAL A 206 -29.45 25.76 -14.71
CA VAL A 206 -28.84 26.04 -16.04
C VAL A 206 -27.39 25.54 -16.08
N ALA A 207 -26.61 25.72 -15.01
CA ALA A 207 -25.25 25.21 -14.92
C ALA A 207 -25.19 23.68 -15.00
N ILE A 208 -26.09 23.01 -14.27
CA ILE A 208 -26.21 21.53 -14.31
C ILE A 208 -26.58 21.05 -15.71
N LEU A 209 -27.61 21.64 -16.32
CA LEU A 209 -28.08 21.26 -17.67
C LEU A 209 -27.00 21.46 -18.73
N LYS A 210 -26.26 22.56 -18.67
CA LYS A 210 -25.22 22.87 -19.63
C LYS A 210 -24.06 21.86 -19.53
N ASN A 211 -23.63 21.54 -18.31
CA ASN A 211 -22.59 20.53 -18.10
C ASN A 211 -23.00 19.16 -18.63
N GLU A 212 -24.26 18.77 -18.40
CA GLU A 212 -24.80 17.50 -18.89
C GLU A 212 -24.89 17.43 -20.43
N LEU A 213 -25.32 18.52 -21.05
CA LEU A 213 -25.35 18.59 -22.50
C LEU A 213 -23.96 18.46 -23.14
N ASP A 214 -22.93 19.03 -22.50
CA ASP A 214 -21.57 18.93 -22.97
C ASP A 214 -21.06 17.47 -22.83
N VAL A 215 -21.41 16.77 -21.75
CA VAL A 215 -21.09 15.34 -21.57
C VAL A 215 -21.78 14.48 -22.62
N LEU A 216 -23.10 14.68 -22.86
CA LEU A 216 -23.88 13.92 -23.86
C LEU A 216 -23.36 14.16 -25.28
N LYS A 217 -22.90 15.37 -25.62
CA LYS A 217 -22.23 15.65 -26.90
C LYS A 217 -20.93 14.87 -27.06
N LEU A 218 -20.12 14.83 -26.00
CA LEU A 218 -18.86 14.08 -25.99
C LEU A 218 -19.10 12.57 -26.14
N GLU A 219 -20.08 12.01 -25.44
CA GLU A 219 -20.47 10.60 -25.58
C GLU A 219 -20.88 10.26 -27.02
N LYS A 220 -21.68 11.10 -27.66
CA LYS A 220 -22.09 10.92 -29.06
C LYS A 220 -20.91 10.99 -30.02
N GLU A 221 -19.91 11.85 -29.76
CA GLU A 221 -18.69 11.90 -30.56
C GLU A 221 -17.85 10.63 -30.40
N ILE A 222 -17.73 10.12 -29.17
CA ILE A 222 -17.03 8.87 -28.87
C ILE A 222 -17.73 7.71 -29.58
N ASP A 223 -19.04 7.59 -29.45
CA ASP A 223 -19.85 6.55 -30.14
C ASP A 223 -19.67 6.57 -31.66
N THR A 224 -19.68 7.76 -32.26
CA THR A 224 -19.43 7.90 -33.69
C THR A 224 -18.04 7.48 -34.12
N LYS A 225 -17.01 7.80 -33.30
CA LYS A 225 -15.61 7.36 -33.54
C LYS A 225 -15.48 5.84 -33.39
N VAL A 226 -16.09 5.25 -32.36
CA VAL A 226 -16.09 3.79 -32.14
C VAL A 226 -16.77 3.08 -33.33
N GLN A 227 -17.94 3.55 -33.74
CA GLN A 227 -18.65 2.96 -34.87
C GLN A 227 -17.85 3.06 -36.18
N SER A 228 -17.19 4.20 -36.43
CA SER A 228 -16.32 4.38 -37.60
C SER A 228 -15.12 3.43 -37.59
N ASN A 229 -14.54 3.20 -36.43
CA ASN A 229 -13.40 2.26 -36.26
C ASN A 229 -13.82 0.80 -36.46
N ILE A 230 -15.00 0.42 -35.93
CA ILE A 230 -15.60 -0.92 -36.16
C ILE A 230 -15.85 -1.14 -37.66
N ASN A 231 -16.46 -0.20 -38.33
CA ASN A 231 -16.74 -0.29 -39.79
C ASN A 231 -15.44 -0.39 -40.60
N ARG A 232 -14.38 0.36 -40.19
CA ARG A 232 -13.10 0.32 -40.84
C ARG A 232 -12.40 -1.03 -40.65
N SER A 233 -12.54 -1.60 -39.45
CA SER A 233 -11.99 -2.94 -39.11
C SER A 233 -12.72 -4.04 -39.86
N GLN A 234 -14.06 -4.00 -39.95
CA GLN A 234 -14.85 -4.95 -40.71
C GLN A 234 -14.56 -4.89 -42.21
N ARG A 235 -14.39 -3.69 -42.78
CA ARG A 235 -14.02 -3.51 -44.18
C ARG A 235 -12.62 -4.04 -44.47
N ARG A 236 -11.66 -3.87 -43.52
CA ARG A 236 -10.31 -4.43 -43.61
C ARG A 236 -10.33 -5.95 -43.59
N TYR A 237 -11.14 -6.54 -42.71
CA TYR A 237 -11.36 -7.98 -42.62
C TYR A 237 -11.94 -8.54 -43.95
N PHE A 238 -12.97 -7.93 -44.49
CA PHE A 238 -13.58 -8.36 -45.74
C PHE A 238 -12.59 -8.30 -46.93
N LEU A 239 -11.79 -7.25 -47.00
CA LEU A 239 -10.75 -7.12 -48.03
C LEU A 239 -9.65 -8.18 -47.85
N GLN A 240 -9.25 -8.50 -46.62
CA GLN A 240 -8.29 -9.56 -46.36
C GLN A 240 -8.82 -10.96 -46.73
N GLU A 241 -10.07 -11.25 -46.43
CA GLU A 241 -10.71 -12.50 -46.86
C GLU A 241 -10.84 -12.62 -48.39
N GLN A 242 -11.14 -11.52 -49.09
CA GLN A 242 -11.12 -11.49 -50.55
C GLN A 242 -9.69 -11.76 -51.11
N ILE A 243 -8.69 -11.14 -50.54
CA ILE A 243 -7.28 -11.36 -50.90
C ILE A 243 -6.91 -12.85 -50.65
N ARG A 244 -7.31 -13.44 -49.54
CA ARG A 244 -7.06 -14.83 -49.19
C ARG A 244 -7.77 -15.81 -50.13
N ALA A 245 -9.02 -15.53 -50.48
CA ALA A 245 -9.78 -16.33 -51.47
C ALA A 245 -9.11 -16.28 -52.83
N LEU A 246 -8.68 -15.09 -53.28
CA LEU A 246 -7.96 -14.91 -54.55
C LEU A 246 -6.56 -15.56 -54.56
N GLN A 247 -5.84 -15.51 -53.43
CA GLN A 247 -4.57 -16.22 -53.28
C GLN A 247 -4.73 -17.74 -53.28
N SER A 248 -5.81 -18.24 -52.66
CA SER A 248 -6.17 -19.68 -52.69
C SER A 248 -6.53 -20.19 -54.10
N GLU A 249 -7.15 -19.35 -54.92
CA GLU A 249 -7.48 -19.66 -56.33
C GLU A 249 -6.26 -19.61 -57.26
N LEU A 250 -5.22 -18.82 -56.90
CA LEU A 250 -3.97 -18.69 -57.69
C LEU A 250 -2.95 -19.81 -57.43
N GLY A 251 -3.16 -20.67 -56.44
CA GLY A 251 -2.35 -21.87 -56.21
C GLY A 251 -0.95 -21.64 -55.66
N ASP A 252 -0.57 -20.39 -55.34
CA ASP A 252 0.69 -20.07 -54.67
C ASP A 252 0.47 -19.95 -53.18
N MET A 253 0.66 -21.05 -52.45
CA MET A 253 0.84 -21.03 -50.99
C MET A 253 2.26 -20.47 -50.68
N GLU A 254 2.52 -19.20 -50.93
CA GLU A 254 3.56 -18.52 -50.18
C GLU A 254 3.04 -18.34 -48.75
N GLU A 255 3.68 -19.04 -47.80
CA GLU A 255 3.42 -18.88 -46.36
C GLU A 255 3.45 -17.39 -46.04
N LEU A 256 2.41 -16.87 -45.39
CA LEU A 256 2.34 -15.48 -44.94
C LEU A 256 3.70 -15.07 -44.36
N PRO A 257 4.29 -13.93 -44.75
CA PRO A 257 5.65 -13.53 -44.28
C PRO A 257 5.79 -13.54 -42.76
N GLU A 258 4.69 -13.47 -42.09
CA GLU A 258 4.56 -13.50 -40.65
C GLU A 258 4.70 -14.94 -40.07
N ILE A 259 4.13 -15.93 -40.71
CA ILE A 259 4.27 -17.35 -40.38
C ILE A 259 5.71 -17.82 -40.63
N GLN A 260 6.32 -17.39 -41.73
CA GLN A 260 7.72 -17.69 -41.99
C GLN A 260 8.65 -17.11 -40.91
N LYS A 261 8.42 -15.86 -40.47
CA LYS A 261 9.18 -15.26 -39.37
C LYS A 261 9.04 -16.05 -38.06
N ILE A 262 7.84 -16.50 -37.72
CA ILE A 262 7.62 -17.32 -36.52
C ILE A 262 8.35 -18.66 -36.66
N LYS A 263 8.30 -19.32 -37.83
CA LYS A 263 8.99 -20.57 -38.11
C LYS A 263 10.51 -20.42 -37.95
N THR A 264 11.11 -19.38 -38.51
CA THR A 264 12.52 -19.09 -38.32
C THR A 264 12.89 -18.93 -36.85
N ARG A 265 12.09 -18.17 -36.08
CA ARG A 265 12.31 -18.02 -34.63
C ARG A 265 12.19 -19.33 -33.85
N ILE A 266 11.29 -20.22 -34.25
CA ILE A 266 11.18 -21.55 -33.66
C ILE A 266 12.45 -22.37 -33.91
N GLU A 267 12.98 -22.32 -35.12
CA GLU A 267 14.23 -23.00 -35.49
C GLU A 267 15.45 -22.42 -34.73
N GLU A 268 15.51 -21.10 -34.59
CA GLU A 268 16.58 -20.39 -33.87
C GLU A 268 16.54 -20.63 -32.36
N ALA A 269 15.37 -20.93 -31.79
CA ALA A 269 15.20 -21.12 -30.35
C ALA A 269 15.79 -22.41 -29.81
N HIS A 270 16.15 -23.38 -30.67
CA HIS A 270 16.76 -24.66 -30.31
C HIS A 270 16.04 -25.39 -29.17
N MET A 271 14.73 -25.51 -29.32
CA MET A 271 13.85 -26.13 -28.30
C MET A 271 14.11 -27.66 -28.23
N PRO A 272 13.88 -28.31 -27.07
CA PRO A 272 13.81 -29.75 -26.94
C PRO A 272 12.74 -30.37 -27.87
N ASP A 273 12.92 -31.60 -28.30
CA ASP A 273 12.04 -32.25 -29.29
C ASP A 273 10.55 -32.22 -28.90
N GLU A 274 10.23 -32.46 -27.64
CA GLU A 274 8.87 -32.43 -27.12
C GLU A 274 8.24 -31.03 -27.21
N VAL A 275 8.99 -30.00 -26.83
CA VAL A 275 8.55 -28.60 -26.89
C VAL A 275 8.41 -28.15 -28.34
N LEU A 276 9.36 -28.58 -29.22
CA LEU A 276 9.32 -28.27 -30.63
C LEU A 276 8.09 -28.89 -31.31
N ALA A 277 7.76 -30.14 -30.98
CA ALA A 277 6.56 -30.80 -31.50
C ALA A 277 5.29 -30.06 -31.11
N LYS A 278 5.15 -29.69 -29.82
CA LYS A 278 4.00 -28.89 -29.32
C LYS A 278 3.93 -27.50 -29.94
N THR A 279 5.06 -26.84 -30.11
CA THR A 279 5.14 -25.52 -30.74
C THR A 279 4.74 -25.55 -32.20
N THR A 280 5.16 -26.63 -32.92
CA THR A 280 4.81 -26.86 -34.33
C THR A 280 3.31 -27.12 -34.48
N GLU A 281 2.72 -27.91 -33.60
CA GLU A 281 1.26 -28.17 -33.57
C GLU A 281 0.48 -26.86 -33.39
N GLU A 282 0.90 -25.99 -32.44
CA GLU A 282 0.24 -24.70 -32.24
C GLU A 282 0.49 -23.72 -33.40
N LEU A 283 1.62 -23.81 -34.09
CA LEU A 283 1.87 -23.05 -35.31
C LEU A 283 0.94 -23.50 -36.45
N ASP A 284 0.73 -24.79 -36.61
CA ASP A 284 -0.19 -25.32 -37.62
C ASP A 284 -1.64 -24.94 -37.30
N ARG A 285 -1.99 -24.94 -36.02
CA ARG A 285 -3.27 -24.41 -35.55
C ARG A 285 -3.43 -22.90 -35.87
N LEU A 286 -2.37 -22.11 -35.64
CA LEU A 286 -2.36 -20.68 -35.97
C LEU A 286 -2.56 -20.42 -37.48
N LYS A 287 -1.97 -21.25 -38.36
CA LYS A 287 -2.15 -21.15 -39.81
C LYS A 287 -3.61 -21.28 -40.24
N THR A 288 -4.38 -22.11 -39.53
CA THR A 288 -5.80 -22.35 -39.84
C THR A 288 -6.75 -21.30 -39.26
N MET A 289 -6.29 -20.48 -38.29
CA MET A 289 -7.10 -19.47 -37.62
C MET A 289 -7.15 -18.16 -38.41
N SER A 290 -8.27 -17.44 -38.26
CA SER A 290 -8.34 -16.07 -38.76
C SER A 290 -7.39 -15.15 -37.96
N PRO A 291 -6.53 -14.36 -38.65
CA PRO A 291 -5.57 -13.46 -37.99
C PRO A 291 -6.19 -12.42 -37.04
N LEU A 292 -7.49 -12.13 -37.20
CA LEU A 292 -8.24 -11.18 -36.38
C LEU A 292 -8.99 -11.87 -35.22
N SER A 293 -8.91 -13.17 -35.11
CA SER A 293 -9.50 -13.90 -33.98
C SER A 293 -8.76 -13.58 -32.68
N PRO A 294 -9.45 -13.32 -31.57
CA PRO A 294 -8.84 -13.23 -30.25
C PRO A 294 -8.03 -14.49 -29.87
N GLU A 295 -8.48 -15.67 -30.32
CA GLU A 295 -7.77 -16.92 -30.10
C GLU A 295 -6.44 -16.97 -30.84
N ALA A 296 -6.35 -16.46 -32.08
CA ALA A 296 -5.09 -16.38 -32.80
C ALA A 296 -4.04 -15.53 -32.07
N THR A 297 -4.47 -14.45 -31.42
CA THR A 297 -3.59 -13.62 -30.59
C THR A 297 -3.08 -14.41 -29.37
N VAL A 298 -3.92 -15.22 -28.73
CA VAL A 298 -3.52 -16.05 -27.59
C VAL A 298 -2.51 -17.11 -28.01
N VAL A 299 -2.76 -17.82 -29.11
CA VAL A 299 -1.84 -18.84 -29.66
C VAL A 299 -0.52 -18.21 -30.08
N ARG A 300 -0.54 -17.06 -30.71
CA ARG A 300 0.65 -16.31 -31.11
C ARG A 300 1.49 -15.91 -29.89
N ASN A 301 0.86 -15.29 -28.89
CA ASN A 301 1.56 -14.93 -27.65
C ASN A 301 2.19 -16.15 -26.97
N TYR A 302 1.52 -17.29 -27.02
CA TYR A 302 2.06 -18.53 -26.48
C TYR A 302 3.31 -19.01 -27.23
N ILE A 303 3.28 -19.02 -28.58
CA ILE A 303 4.45 -19.37 -29.41
C ILE A 303 5.58 -18.36 -29.16
N ASP A 304 5.28 -17.07 -29.07
CA ASP A 304 6.27 -16.03 -28.76
C ASP A 304 6.95 -16.30 -27.42
N TRP A 305 6.20 -16.72 -26.38
CA TRP A 305 6.77 -17.09 -25.09
C TRP A 305 7.70 -18.31 -25.21
N LEU A 306 7.30 -19.37 -25.93
CA LEU A 306 8.14 -20.56 -26.14
C LEU A 306 9.43 -20.22 -26.89
N CYS A 307 9.37 -19.30 -27.87
CA CYS A 307 10.56 -18.83 -28.60
C CYS A 307 11.49 -17.95 -27.77
N ASP A 308 10.93 -17.15 -26.86
CA ASP A 308 11.70 -16.14 -26.11
C ASP A 308 12.38 -16.71 -24.85
N VAL A 309 11.91 -17.86 -24.36
CA VAL A 309 12.53 -18.53 -23.21
C VAL A 309 13.80 -19.27 -23.68
N PRO A 310 14.94 -19.12 -22.98
CA PRO A 310 16.18 -19.81 -23.38
C PRO A 310 16.10 -21.30 -23.10
N TRP A 311 16.38 -22.13 -24.11
CA TRP A 311 16.39 -23.61 -23.99
C TRP A 311 17.79 -24.18 -23.91
N THR A 312 18.75 -23.60 -24.61
CA THR A 312 20.12 -24.08 -24.73
C THR A 312 21.19 -23.02 -24.49
N ALA A 313 20.82 -21.74 -24.63
CA ALA A 313 21.78 -20.64 -24.49
C ALA A 313 22.34 -20.58 -23.06
N ARG A 314 23.65 -20.59 -22.89
CA ARG A 314 24.32 -20.56 -21.58
C ARG A 314 25.49 -19.59 -21.58
N THR A 315 25.88 -19.11 -20.38
CA THR A 315 27.13 -18.39 -20.15
C THR A 315 28.22 -19.37 -19.72
N ASP A 316 29.48 -19.06 -20.06
CA ASP A 316 30.62 -19.80 -19.55
C ASP A 316 30.86 -19.43 -18.09
N ASP A 317 30.94 -20.45 -17.24
CA ASP A 317 31.15 -20.25 -15.81
C ASP A 317 32.63 -20.02 -15.49
N ASN A 318 32.91 -18.93 -14.79
CA ASN A 318 34.23 -18.71 -14.19
C ASN A 318 34.25 -19.30 -12.78
N LEU A 319 34.94 -20.42 -12.61
CA LEU A 319 35.04 -21.16 -11.35
C LEU A 319 36.40 -20.95 -10.64
N ASP A 320 37.15 -19.89 -11.01
CA ASP A 320 38.38 -19.52 -10.33
C ASP A 320 38.09 -18.88 -8.96
N ILE A 321 38.49 -19.58 -7.91
CA ILE A 321 38.29 -19.18 -6.51
C ILE A 321 39.06 -17.90 -6.19
N ALA A 322 40.26 -17.72 -6.74
CA ALA A 322 41.05 -16.51 -6.50
C ALA A 322 40.39 -15.28 -7.13
N HIS A 323 39.86 -15.41 -8.33
CA HIS A 323 39.08 -14.38 -8.99
C HIS A 323 37.79 -14.05 -8.22
N ALA A 324 37.07 -15.08 -7.79
CA ALA A 324 35.84 -14.89 -7.00
C ALA A 324 36.11 -14.15 -5.68
N LYS A 325 37.20 -14.52 -4.98
CA LYS A 325 37.63 -13.84 -3.76
C LYS A 325 37.92 -12.36 -4.01
N THR A 326 38.66 -12.05 -5.08
CA THR A 326 38.99 -10.66 -5.44
C THR A 326 37.72 -9.84 -5.65
N ILE A 327 36.75 -10.35 -6.41
CA ILE A 327 35.47 -9.65 -6.66
C ILE A 327 34.67 -9.43 -5.36
N LEU A 328 34.60 -10.45 -4.51
CA LEU A 328 33.87 -10.34 -3.23
C LEU A 328 34.54 -9.33 -2.29
N ASP A 329 35.87 -9.24 -2.30
CA ASP A 329 36.63 -8.29 -1.48
C ASP A 329 36.57 -6.86 -2.03
N GLU A 330 36.51 -6.70 -3.37
CA GLU A 330 36.28 -5.42 -4.02
C GLU A 330 34.88 -4.86 -3.72
N ASP A 331 33.84 -5.68 -3.79
CA ASP A 331 32.45 -5.23 -3.68
C ASP A 331 31.98 -5.11 -2.22
N HIS A 332 32.59 -5.84 -1.28
CA HIS A 332 32.12 -5.93 0.11
C HIS A 332 33.25 -5.80 1.11
N PHE A 333 33.11 -4.86 2.02
CA PHE A 333 34.02 -4.75 3.17
C PHE A 333 33.58 -5.70 4.30
N GLY A 334 34.52 -6.39 4.91
CA GLY A 334 34.27 -7.37 5.98
C GLY A 334 33.49 -8.59 5.47
N LEU A 335 32.59 -9.11 6.29
CA LEU A 335 31.75 -10.29 5.99
C LEU A 335 32.60 -11.56 5.72
N GLU A 336 33.70 -11.77 6.44
CA GLU A 336 34.66 -12.86 6.19
C GLU A 336 33.98 -14.24 6.16
N LYS A 337 33.19 -14.57 7.20
CA LYS A 337 32.48 -15.86 7.27
C LYS A 337 31.49 -16.08 6.11
N PRO A 338 30.61 -15.12 5.76
CA PRO A 338 29.78 -15.24 4.57
C PRO A 338 30.56 -15.43 3.27
N LYS A 339 31.66 -14.67 3.08
CA LYS A 339 32.52 -14.80 1.90
C LYS A 339 33.16 -16.17 1.82
N GLU A 340 33.71 -16.68 2.91
CA GLU A 340 34.32 -17.98 3.00
C GLU A 340 33.32 -19.08 2.58
N ARG A 341 32.11 -19.00 3.09
CA ARG A 341 31.04 -19.95 2.76
C ARG A 341 30.64 -19.90 1.28
N ILE A 342 30.62 -18.70 0.67
CA ILE A 342 30.39 -18.53 -0.77
C ILE A 342 31.53 -19.18 -1.59
N LEU A 343 32.77 -18.96 -1.17
CA LEU A 343 33.95 -19.54 -1.84
C LEU A 343 33.96 -21.08 -1.73
N GLU A 344 33.56 -21.65 -0.60
CA GLU A 344 33.36 -23.09 -0.43
C GLU A 344 32.33 -23.62 -1.42
N GLN A 345 31.21 -22.94 -1.59
CA GLN A 345 30.16 -23.33 -2.54
C GLN A 345 30.67 -23.27 -4.00
N ILE A 346 31.41 -22.22 -4.36
CA ILE A 346 32.04 -22.12 -5.69
C ILE A 346 33.06 -23.25 -5.89
N ALA A 347 33.82 -23.62 -4.86
CA ALA A 347 34.75 -24.74 -4.93
C ALA A 347 34.05 -26.09 -5.15
N VAL A 348 32.89 -26.30 -4.52
CA VAL A 348 32.07 -27.51 -4.76
C VAL A 348 31.56 -27.52 -6.19
N LEU A 349 31.02 -26.41 -6.70
CA LEU A 349 30.59 -26.29 -8.10
C LEU A 349 31.70 -26.61 -9.09
N ASN A 350 32.93 -26.16 -8.81
CA ASN A 350 34.09 -26.46 -9.65
C ASN A 350 34.40 -27.98 -9.72
N ARG A 351 34.23 -28.70 -8.60
CA ARG A 351 34.52 -30.14 -8.53
C ARG A 351 33.42 -31.02 -9.12
N VAL A 352 32.17 -30.69 -8.79
CA VAL A 352 31.01 -31.55 -9.16
C VAL A 352 30.46 -31.20 -10.55
N LYS A 353 30.68 -29.96 -11.00
CA LYS A 353 30.13 -29.41 -12.27
C LYS A 353 28.59 -29.50 -12.37
N ASP A 354 27.94 -29.65 -11.23
CA ASP A 354 26.48 -29.77 -11.13
C ASP A 354 25.98 -28.86 -9.99
N VAL A 355 24.89 -28.14 -10.22
CA VAL A 355 24.36 -27.16 -9.27
C VAL A 355 23.52 -27.82 -8.15
N LYS A 356 23.56 -29.14 -8.02
CA LYS A 356 22.83 -29.92 -7.01
C LYS A 356 23.26 -29.67 -5.57
N GLY A 357 23.47 -28.42 -5.17
CA GLY A 357 23.84 -28.04 -3.82
C GLY A 357 22.71 -27.37 -3.04
N SER A 358 22.94 -27.19 -1.75
CA SER A 358 22.07 -26.40 -0.89
C SER A 358 21.92 -24.98 -1.41
N ILE A 359 20.70 -24.45 -1.35
CA ILE A 359 20.38 -23.09 -1.80
C ILE A 359 20.89 -22.09 -0.77
N LEU A 360 21.71 -21.14 -1.19
CA LEU A 360 22.20 -20.10 -0.30
C LEU A 360 21.07 -19.15 0.12
N CYS A 361 20.87 -18.99 1.42
CA CYS A 361 19.90 -18.07 1.98
C CYS A 361 20.60 -17.01 2.86
N PHE A 362 20.61 -15.76 2.43
CA PHE A 362 21.16 -14.66 3.20
C PHE A 362 20.11 -14.08 4.15
N VAL A 363 20.31 -14.25 5.44
CA VAL A 363 19.42 -13.73 6.48
C VAL A 363 20.10 -12.61 7.24
N GLY A 364 19.41 -11.51 7.45
CA GLY A 364 19.95 -10.38 8.24
C GLY A 364 19.14 -9.11 8.06
N PRO A 365 19.45 -8.07 8.83
CA PRO A 365 18.71 -6.81 8.81
C PRO A 365 18.77 -6.13 7.43
N PRO A 366 17.85 -5.19 7.16
CA PRO A 366 17.87 -4.45 5.90
C PRO A 366 19.12 -3.59 5.76
N GLY A 367 19.67 -3.55 4.54
CA GLY A 367 20.85 -2.71 4.23
C GLY A 367 22.20 -3.30 4.58
N VAL A 368 22.31 -4.61 4.89
CA VAL A 368 23.59 -5.29 5.14
C VAL A 368 24.23 -5.87 3.88
N GLY A 369 23.67 -5.63 2.71
CA GLY A 369 24.27 -6.04 1.45
C GLY A 369 23.82 -7.40 0.91
N LYS A 370 22.68 -7.98 1.37
CA LYS A 370 22.16 -9.29 0.90
C LYS A 370 22.03 -9.35 -0.64
N THR A 371 21.36 -8.38 -1.20
CA THR A 371 21.13 -8.29 -2.66
C THR A 371 22.40 -8.02 -3.46
N SER A 372 23.28 -7.16 -2.93
CA SER A 372 24.58 -6.86 -3.57
C SER A 372 25.51 -8.06 -3.54
N LEU A 373 25.52 -8.83 -2.46
CA LEU A 373 26.32 -10.04 -2.33
C LEU A 373 25.93 -11.09 -3.38
N ALA A 374 24.62 -11.31 -3.59
CA ALA A 374 24.12 -12.19 -4.64
C ALA A 374 24.53 -11.71 -6.05
N LYS A 375 24.52 -10.38 -6.28
CA LYS A 375 24.99 -9.79 -7.55
C LYS A 375 26.50 -10.01 -7.74
N SER A 376 27.29 -9.90 -6.69
CA SER A 376 28.74 -10.13 -6.74
C SER A 376 29.08 -11.61 -7.00
N ILE A 377 28.29 -12.55 -6.47
CA ILE A 377 28.39 -13.97 -6.79
C ILE A 377 28.15 -14.20 -8.29
N ALA A 378 27.09 -13.61 -8.85
CA ALA A 378 26.81 -13.72 -10.27
C ALA A 378 27.95 -13.14 -11.13
N ARG A 379 28.52 -11.97 -10.71
CA ARG A 379 29.68 -11.36 -11.37
C ARG A 379 30.92 -12.27 -11.30
N ALA A 380 31.16 -12.87 -10.14
CA ALA A 380 32.29 -13.76 -9.92
C ALA A 380 32.21 -15.03 -10.79
N LEU A 381 31.01 -15.57 -10.95
CA LEU A 381 30.75 -16.75 -11.78
C LEU A 381 30.64 -16.41 -13.29
N GLY A 382 30.58 -15.13 -13.68
CA GLY A 382 30.29 -14.73 -15.07
C GLY A 382 28.87 -14.98 -15.54
N ARG A 383 27.94 -15.26 -14.61
CA ARG A 383 26.54 -15.56 -14.89
C ARG A 383 25.67 -14.31 -14.97
N LYS A 384 24.59 -14.38 -15.75
CA LYS A 384 23.55 -13.33 -15.76
C LYS A 384 22.82 -13.31 -14.42
N PHE A 385 22.52 -12.10 -13.95
CA PHE A 385 21.82 -11.88 -12.67
C PHE A 385 20.41 -11.38 -12.89
N VAL A 386 19.43 -12.05 -12.27
CA VAL A 386 18.04 -11.60 -12.24
C VAL A 386 17.53 -11.55 -10.80
N ARG A 387 16.86 -10.47 -10.44
CA ARG A 387 16.21 -10.34 -9.14
C ARG A 387 14.70 -10.49 -9.29
N MET A 388 14.12 -11.34 -8.46
CA MET A 388 12.68 -11.55 -8.32
C MET A 388 12.27 -11.30 -6.87
N SER A 389 11.34 -10.37 -6.64
CA SER A 389 10.80 -10.12 -5.30
C SER A 389 9.63 -11.05 -5.01
N LEU A 390 9.71 -11.70 -3.86
CA LEU A 390 8.65 -12.56 -3.30
C LEU A 390 7.82 -11.84 -2.24
N GLY A 391 8.23 -10.63 -1.83
CA GLY A 391 7.50 -9.83 -0.87
C GLY A 391 6.12 -9.43 -1.39
N GLY A 392 5.07 -9.93 -0.72
CA GLY A 392 3.68 -9.67 -1.09
C GLY A 392 3.06 -10.68 -2.06
N VAL A 393 3.80 -11.71 -2.48
CA VAL A 393 3.25 -12.84 -3.23
C VAL A 393 2.33 -13.64 -2.33
N ARG A 394 1.11 -13.91 -2.81
CA ARG A 394 0.06 -14.62 -2.08
C ARG A 394 -0.55 -15.77 -2.88
N ASP A 395 -0.38 -15.75 -4.20
CA ASP A 395 -0.96 -16.71 -5.14
C ASP A 395 0.14 -17.57 -5.74
N GLU A 396 -0.05 -18.87 -5.72
CA GLU A 396 0.83 -19.85 -6.38
C GLU A 396 1.00 -19.54 -7.88
N ALA A 397 -0.06 -19.06 -8.51
CA ALA A 397 -0.06 -18.70 -9.92
C ALA A 397 0.92 -17.56 -10.29
N GLU A 398 1.33 -16.72 -9.31
CA GLU A 398 2.41 -15.75 -9.56
C GLU A 398 3.76 -16.44 -9.83
N ILE A 399 3.99 -17.64 -9.28
CA ILE A 399 5.23 -18.42 -9.44
C ILE A 399 5.13 -19.34 -10.65
N ARG A 400 4.02 -20.09 -10.75
CA ARG A 400 3.78 -21.13 -11.77
C ARG A 400 2.97 -20.69 -12.99
N GLY A 401 2.51 -19.43 -13.03
CA GLY A 401 1.67 -18.93 -14.11
C GLY A 401 0.21 -19.36 -14.01
N HIS A 402 -0.62 -18.73 -14.83
CA HIS A 402 -2.04 -19.03 -14.96
C HIS A 402 -2.28 -19.93 -16.18
N ARG A 403 -3.24 -20.86 -16.07
CA ARG A 403 -3.62 -21.70 -17.21
C ARG A 403 -4.02 -20.85 -18.41
N ARG A 404 -3.56 -21.22 -19.60
CA ARG A 404 -3.75 -20.51 -20.89
C ARG A 404 -5.20 -20.23 -21.25
N THR A 405 -6.15 -20.97 -20.69
CA THR A 405 -7.58 -20.82 -20.95
C THR A 405 -8.20 -19.51 -20.43
N TYR A 406 -7.52 -18.81 -19.55
CA TYR A 406 -8.00 -17.53 -19.00
C TYR A 406 -7.53 -16.34 -19.84
N ILE A 407 -8.45 -15.39 -20.10
CA ILE A 407 -8.08 -14.15 -20.79
C ILE A 407 -7.09 -13.35 -19.95
N GLY A 408 -5.95 -12.98 -20.55
CA GLY A 408 -4.89 -12.26 -19.84
C GLY A 408 -3.93 -13.14 -19.05
N SER A 409 -4.00 -14.49 -19.23
CA SER A 409 -3.02 -15.42 -18.63
C SER A 409 -1.60 -15.11 -19.09
N MET A 410 -0.65 -15.29 -18.18
CA MET A 410 0.78 -15.11 -18.42
C MET A 410 1.57 -16.19 -17.68
N PRO A 411 2.80 -16.51 -18.15
CA PRO A 411 3.71 -17.38 -17.42
C PRO A 411 4.04 -16.84 -16.02
N GLY A 412 4.48 -17.72 -15.15
CA GLY A 412 4.91 -17.37 -13.81
C GLY A 412 6.20 -16.52 -13.78
N LYS A 413 6.46 -15.91 -12.64
CA LYS A 413 7.63 -15.06 -12.42
C LYS A 413 8.96 -15.78 -12.67
N ILE A 414 9.02 -17.10 -12.48
CA ILE A 414 10.21 -17.92 -12.74
C ILE A 414 10.52 -17.90 -14.24
N ILE A 415 9.55 -18.23 -15.09
CA ILE A 415 9.73 -18.23 -16.56
C ILE A 415 10.00 -16.79 -17.07
N HIS A 416 9.33 -15.80 -16.51
CA HIS A 416 9.68 -14.39 -16.79
C HIS A 416 11.13 -14.05 -16.46
N SER A 417 11.65 -14.59 -15.36
CA SER A 417 13.05 -14.38 -14.95
C SER A 417 14.01 -15.08 -15.90
N MET A 418 13.68 -16.29 -16.37
CA MET A 418 14.48 -17.03 -17.39
C MET A 418 14.52 -16.30 -18.72
N LYS A 419 13.37 -15.83 -19.21
CA LYS A 419 13.29 -14.99 -20.43
C LYS A 419 14.15 -13.72 -20.29
N ARG A 420 14.09 -13.04 -19.14
CA ARG A 420 14.88 -11.83 -18.87
C ARG A 420 16.38 -12.12 -18.81
N ALA A 421 16.78 -13.26 -18.29
CA ALA A 421 18.16 -13.70 -18.25
C ALA A 421 18.71 -14.02 -19.66
N GLY A 422 17.88 -14.62 -20.51
CA GLY A 422 18.23 -15.08 -21.83
C GLY A 422 19.23 -16.25 -21.87
N VAL A 423 19.44 -16.92 -20.73
CA VAL A 423 20.35 -18.06 -20.56
C VAL A 423 19.75 -19.07 -19.59
N ILE A 424 20.15 -20.36 -19.70
CA ILE A 424 19.64 -21.45 -18.85
C ILE A 424 20.34 -21.51 -17.47
N ASN A 425 21.52 -20.90 -17.33
CA ASN A 425 22.33 -20.94 -16.12
C ASN A 425 22.46 -19.57 -15.41
N PRO A 426 21.40 -18.78 -15.26
CA PRO A 426 21.48 -17.50 -14.54
C PRO A 426 21.65 -17.72 -13.04
N VAL A 427 21.98 -16.64 -12.33
CA VAL A 427 21.77 -16.51 -10.90
C VAL A 427 20.45 -15.75 -10.68
N ILE A 428 19.48 -16.44 -10.09
CA ILE A 428 18.17 -15.84 -9.74
C ILE A 428 18.13 -15.58 -8.24
N LEU A 429 17.98 -14.30 -7.88
CA LEU A 429 17.79 -13.88 -6.50
C LEU A 429 16.30 -13.83 -6.17
N LEU A 430 15.87 -14.68 -5.27
CA LEU A 430 14.54 -14.69 -4.66
C LEU A 430 14.57 -13.82 -3.40
N ASP A 431 14.14 -12.58 -3.53
CA ASP A 431 14.28 -11.58 -2.48
C ASP A 431 13.04 -11.54 -1.57
N GLU A 432 13.26 -11.44 -0.24
CA GLU A 432 12.22 -11.32 0.77
C GLU A 432 11.30 -12.55 0.90
N VAL A 433 11.87 -13.78 0.96
CA VAL A 433 11.10 -15.03 1.14
C VAL A 433 10.34 -15.09 2.47
N ASP A 434 10.77 -14.35 3.47
CA ASP A 434 10.11 -14.20 4.77
C ASP A 434 8.82 -13.36 4.74
N LYS A 435 8.54 -12.68 3.63
CA LYS A 435 7.34 -11.85 3.46
C LYS A 435 6.27 -12.49 2.60
N MET A 436 6.43 -13.74 2.22
CA MET A 436 5.36 -14.51 1.60
C MET A 436 4.28 -14.83 2.62
N SER A 437 3.03 -14.84 2.18
CA SER A 437 1.90 -15.23 3.02
C SER A 437 1.00 -16.21 2.28
N MET A 438 0.51 -17.21 2.99
CA MET A 438 -0.54 -18.10 2.48
C MET A 438 -1.87 -17.36 2.48
N ASP A 439 -2.66 -17.55 1.41
CA ASP A 439 -4.03 -17.07 1.29
C ASP A 439 -4.93 -18.22 0.80
N PHE A 440 -6.23 -18.03 0.79
CA PHE A 440 -7.21 -18.99 0.24
C PHE A 440 -6.99 -19.33 -1.25
N ARG A 441 -6.12 -18.60 -1.94
CA ARG A 441 -5.77 -18.77 -3.36
C ARG A 441 -4.63 -19.75 -3.62
N GLY A 442 -3.94 -20.24 -2.59
CA GLY A 442 -2.85 -21.18 -2.72
C GLY A 442 -1.70 -20.95 -1.75
N ASP A 443 -0.70 -21.81 -1.83
CA ASP A 443 0.53 -21.73 -1.04
C ASP A 443 1.74 -21.49 -1.97
N PRO A 444 2.21 -20.24 -2.08
CA PRO A 444 3.40 -19.92 -2.87
C PRO A 444 4.66 -20.68 -2.41
N SER A 445 4.70 -21.07 -1.13
CA SER A 445 5.84 -21.83 -0.59
C SER A 445 5.92 -23.23 -1.19
N ALA A 446 4.77 -23.86 -1.46
CA ALA A 446 4.73 -25.17 -2.12
C ALA A 446 5.26 -25.10 -3.56
N ALA A 447 4.86 -24.06 -4.30
CA ALA A 447 5.39 -23.83 -5.65
C ALA A 447 6.91 -23.58 -5.64
N LEU A 448 7.41 -22.85 -4.64
CA LEU A 448 8.85 -22.62 -4.50
C LEU A 448 9.62 -23.88 -4.11
N LEU A 449 9.02 -24.79 -3.36
CA LEU A 449 9.67 -26.06 -3.04
C LEU A 449 10.01 -26.86 -4.30
N GLU A 450 9.12 -26.91 -5.28
CA GLU A 450 9.38 -27.56 -6.55
C GLU A 450 10.48 -26.86 -7.36
N VAL A 451 10.46 -25.53 -7.41
CA VAL A 451 11.52 -24.75 -8.09
C VAL A 451 12.89 -24.96 -7.46
N LEU A 452 12.92 -25.07 -6.13
CA LEU A 452 14.15 -25.13 -5.35
C LEU A 452 14.65 -26.56 -5.07
N ASP A 453 13.82 -27.59 -5.31
CA ASP A 453 14.21 -28.98 -5.09
C ASP A 453 15.03 -29.49 -6.28
N PRO A 454 16.31 -29.85 -6.10
CA PRO A 454 17.15 -30.37 -7.17
C PRO A 454 16.64 -31.70 -7.81
N GLU A 455 15.75 -32.41 -7.11
CA GLU A 455 15.16 -33.65 -7.64
C GLU A 455 13.95 -33.40 -8.55
N GLN A 456 13.32 -32.21 -8.42
CA GLN A 456 12.08 -31.83 -9.13
C GLN A 456 12.29 -30.70 -10.13
N ASN A 457 13.28 -29.82 -9.93
CA ASN A 457 13.45 -28.61 -10.70
C ASN A 457 13.86 -28.83 -12.17
N ASN A 458 14.31 -30.03 -12.53
CA ASN A 458 14.61 -30.42 -13.92
C ASN A 458 13.35 -30.59 -14.77
N THR A 459 12.19 -30.77 -14.14
CA THR A 459 10.88 -30.94 -14.78
C THR A 459 9.88 -29.92 -14.25
N PHE A 460 10.35 -28.68 -14.03
CA PHE A 460 9.47 -27.60 -13.57
C PHE A 460 8.38 -27.31 -14.60
N ASN A 461 7.12 -27.41 -14.19
CA ASN A 461 5.99 -27.18 -15.06
C ASN A 461 5.29 -25.86 -14.75
N ASP A 462 5.38 -24.90 -15.69
CA ASP A 462 4.62 -23.67 -15.65
C ASP A 462 3.24 -23.88 -16.29
N HIS A 463 2.17 -23.49 -15.59
CA HIS A 463 0.79 -23.75 -16.04
C HIS A 463 0.41 -23.02 -17.34
N TYR A 464 1.13 -21.95 -17.72
CA TYR A 464 0.92 -21.26 -18.97
C TYR A 464 1.66 -21.94 -20.12
N LEU A 465 2.95 -22.28 -19.91
CA LEU A 465 3.74 -22.97 -20.92
C LEU A 465 3.27 -24.42 -21.13
N ASP A 466 2.83 -25.07 -20.04
CA ASP A 466 2.33 -26.43 -20.04
C ASP A 466 3.30 -27.41 -20.74
N VAL A 467 4.59 -27.16 -20.52
CA VAL A 467 5.73 -27.99 -20.91
C VAL A 467 6.76 -27.99 -19.79
N ASP A 468 7.53 -29.06 -19.67
CA ASP A 468 8.57 -29.15 -18.67
C ASP A 468 9.75 -28.24 -19.04
N TYR A 469 10.23 -27.50 -18.05
CA TYR A 469 11.35 -26.57 -18.18
C TYR A 469 12.46 -26.93 -17.20
N ASP A 470 13.67 -27.15 -17.70
CA ASP A 470 14.81 -27.53 -16.87
C ASP A 470 15.43 -26.32 -16.17
N LEU A 471 15.28 -26.25 -14.84
CA LEU A 471 15.89 -25.27 -13.95
C LEU A 471 17.15 -25.76 -13.25
N SER A 472 17.62 -27.00 -13.54
CA SER A 472 18.72 -27.63 -12.82
C SER A 472 20.05 -26.88 -12.91
N GLN A 473 20.27 -26.08 -13.96
CA GLN A 473 21.46 -25.29 -14.15
C GLN A 473 21.35 -23.87 -13.56
N THR A 474 20.17 -23.49 -13.12
CA THR A 474 19.91 -22.18 -12.50
C THR A 474 20.43 -22.16 -11.05
N MET A 475 21.21 -21.16 -10.70
CA MET A 475 21.61 -20.95 -9.32
C MET A 475 20.61 -20.06 -8.61
N PHE A 476 19.88 -20.60 -7.64
CA PHE A 476 18.97 -19.86 -6.80
C PHE A 476 19.66 -19.35 -5.54
N ILE A 477 19.48 -18.08 -5.25
CA ILE A 477 19.90 -17.46 -3.99
C ILE A 477 18.67 -16.80 -3.37
N THR A 478 18.47 -16.99 -2.08
CA THR A 478 17.32 -16.43 -1.37
C THR A 478 17.75 -15.37 -0.36
N THR A 479 16.89 -14.42 -0.04
CA THR A 479 17.12 -13.47 1.04
C THR A 479 15.94 -13.39 1.99
N ALA A 480 16.21 -13.18 3.26
CA ALA A 480 15.21 -12.92 4.28
C ALA A 480 15.71 -11.88 5.28
N ASN A 481 14.81 -11.20 5.95
CA ASN A 481 15.18 -10.32 7.05
C ASN A 481 15.15 -11.07 8.39
N VAL A 482 14.20 -11.99 8.55
CA VAL A 482 13.95 -12.72 9.79
C VAL A 482 13.87 -14.22 9.51
N ARG A 483 14.77 -15.01 10.10
CA ARG A 483 14.84 -16.45 9.90
C ARG A 483 13.55 -17.17 10.25
N PHE A 484 12.94 -16.86 11.38
CA PHE A 484 11.76 -17.56 11.90
C PHE A 484 10.48 -17.33 11.07
N GLN A 485 10.50 -16.36 10.16
CA GLN A 485 9.37 -16.10 9.24
C GLN A 485 9.48 -16.88 7.93
N ILE A 486 10.62 -17.52 7.67
CA ILE A 486 10.76 -18.41 6.52
C ILE A 486 10.01 -19.70 6.82
N PRO A 487 9.13 -20.20 5.92
CA PRO A 487 8.45 -21.48 6.09
C PRO A 487 9.44 -22.63 6.35
N LEU A 488 9.16 -23.47 7.35
CA LEU A 488 10.05 -24.56 7.77
C LEU A 488 10.47 -25.49 6.61
N PRO A 489 9.57 -25.93 5.70
CA PRO A 489 9.97 -26.78 4.59
C PRO A 489 11.01 -26.16 3.65
N LEU A 490 10.99 -24.84 3.51
CA LEU A 490 12.00 -24.10 2.75
C LEU A 490 13.32 -23.99 3.51
N GLN A 491 13.27 -23.79 4.84
CA GLN A 491 14.48 -23.71 5.66
C GLN A 491 15.32 -25.01 5.58
N ASP A 492 14.67 -26.17 5.54
CA ASP A 492 15.34 -27.47 5.47
C ASP A 492 16.14 -27.69 4.17
N ARG A 493 15.81 -26.95 3.11
CA ARG A 493 16.49 -26.99 1.82
C ARG A 493 17.52 -25.88 1.62
N MET A 494 17.58 -24.93 2.56
CA MET A 494 18.41 -23.74 2.46
C MET A 494 19.63 -23.83 3.39
N GLU A 495 20.78 -23.45 2.88
CA GLU A 495 21.93 -23.15 3.68
C GLU A 495 21.85 -21.68 4.16
N ILE A 496 21.52 -21.51 5.43
CA ILE A 496 21.30 -20.19 6.03
C ILE A 496 22.63 -19.56 6.41
N ILE A 497 22.94 -18.42 5.78
CA ILE A 497 24.11 -17.60 6.06
C ILE A 497 23.62 -16.31 6.73
N GLU A 498 23.91 -16.16 8.02
CA GLU A 498 23.52 -14.96 8.76
C GLU A 498 24.48 -13.82 8.48
N LEU A 499 23.93 -12.69 8.06
CA LEU A 499 24.66 -11.44 7.85
C LEU A 499 24.41 -10.53 9.04
N PRO A 500 25.42 -10.32 9.91
CA PRO A 500 25.26 -9.43 11.06
C PRO A 500 25.14 -7.96 10.64
N GLY A 501 24.67 -7.13 11.54
CA GLY A 501 24.76 -5.68 11.38
C GLY A 501 26.21 -5.20 11.39
N TYR A 502 26.46 -4.07 10.74
CA TYR A 502 27.78 -3.46 10.65
C TYR A 502 28.15 -2.66 11.90
N LEU A 503 29.43 -2.73 12.29
CA LEU A 503 30.04 -1.84 13.27
C LEU A 503 30.14 -0.41 12.69
N GLU A 504 30.37 0.58 13.57
CA GLU A 504 30.62 1.95 13.11
C GLU A 504 31.85 2.04 12.19
N HIS A 505 32.89 1.27 12.50
CA HIS A 505 34.10 1.19 11.68
C HIS A 505 33.78 0.59 10.30
N ASP A 506 32.99 -0.49 10.26
CA ASP A 506 32.62 -1.13 9.01
C ASP A 506 31.76 -0.18 8.15
N LYS A 507 30.80 0.51 8.78
CA LYS A 507 29.97 1.52 8.11
C LYS A 507 30.81 2.66 7.53
N PHE A 508 31.83 3.09 8.28
CA PHE A 508 32.76 4.12 7.85
C PHE A 508 33.55 3.67 6.61
N GLU A 509 34.14 2.48 6.66
CA GLU A 509 34.89 1.93 5.52
C GLU A 509 33.99 1.70 4.30
N ILE A 510 32.78 1.16 4.49
CA ILE A 510 31.79 0.99 3.44
C ILE A 510 31.40 2.34 2.84
N ALA A 511 31.17 3.35 3.67
CA ALA A 511 30.83 4.69 3.20
C ALA A 511 31.96 5.27 2.33
N LYS A 512 33.20 5.15 2.78
CA LYS A 512 34.36 5.72 2.13
C LYS A 512 34.71 5.00 0.81
N ARG A 513 34.67 3.66 0.83
CA ARG A 513 35.10 2.86 -0.35
C ARG A 513 34.01 2.69 -1.40
N HIS A 514 32.74 2.63 -0.98
CA HIS A 514 31.64 2.26 -1.89
C HIS A 514 30.55 3.34 -2.01
N ILE A 515 30.00 3.81 -0.87
CA ILE A 515 28.81 4.67 -0.93
C ILE A 515 29.13 6.06 -1.48
N ILE A 516 30.17 6.72 -0.96
CA ILE A 516 30.53 8.09 -1.37
C ILE A 516 30.89 8.13 -2.85
N PRO A 517 31.83 7.28 -3.37
CA PRO A 517 32.15 7.28 -4.79
C PRO A 517 30.94 6.99 -5.68
N HIS A 518 30.12 6.02 -5.31
CA HIS A 518 28.90 5.70 -6.05
C HIS A 518 27.90 6.86 -6.06
N GLN A 519 27.65 7.48 -4.91
CA GLN A 519 26.72 8.62 -4.83
C GLN A 519 27.25 9.86 -5.56
N MET A 520 28.56 10.09 -5.54
CA MET A 520 29.17 11.16 -6.34
C MET A 520 28.96 10.92 -7.84
N GLN A 521 29.21 9.71 -8.31
CA GLN A 521 28.99 9.33 -9.72
C GLN A 521 27.53 9.50 -10.14
N VAL A 522 26.57 9.01 -9.32
CA VAL A 522 25.12 9.12 -9.61
C VAL A 522 24.65 10.58 -9.68
N HIS A 523 25.26 11.46 -8.89
CA HIS A 523 24.90 12.88 -8.84
C HIS A 523 25.78 13.77 -9.73
N GLY A 524 26.66 13.18 -10.56
CA GLY A 524 27.53 13.91 -11.50
C GLY A 524 28.57 14.78 -10.83
N LEU A 525 29.04 14.37 -9.65
CA LEU A 525 30.07 15.07 -8.90
C LEU A 525 31.43 14.38 -9.08
N THR A 526 32.50 15.18 -9.12
CA THR A 526 33.89 14.70 -9.27
C THR A 526 34.66 14.86 -7.96
N ASP A 527 35.75 14.09 -7.79
CA ASP A 527 36.64 14.17 -6.63
C ASP A 527 37.27 15.57 -6.43
N ASN A 528 37.35 16.36 -7.51
CA ASN A 528 37.82 17.73 -7.45
C ASN A 528 36.77 18.72 -6.94
N GLU A 529 35.50 18.34 -6.92
CA GLU A 529 34.37 19.20 -6.53
C GLU A 529 33.92 18.96 -5.11
N VAL A 530 34.09 17.73 -4.59
CA VAL A 530 33.60 17.34 -3.24
C VAL A 530 34.68 16.55 -2.53
N PHE A 531 34.95 16.95 -1.32
CA PHE A 531 35.79 16.21 -0.37
C PHE A 531 35.04 16.04 0.96
N CYS A 532 34.80 14.79 1.36
CA CYS A 532 34.16 14.48 2.62
C CYS A 532 35.22 14.07 3.64
N THR A 533 35.29 14.78 4.79
CA THR A 533 36.24 14.45 5.84
C THR A 533 35.76 13.21 6.61
N ASP A 534 36.71 12.45 7.17
CA ASP A 534 36.42 11.26 7.97
C ASP A 534 35.52 11.59 9.18
N ASP A 535 35.74 12.73 9.82
CA ASP A 535 34.92 13.21 10.95
C ASP A 535 33.46 13.52 10.51
N ALA A 536 33.27 14.07 9.30
CA ALA A 536 31.95 14.32 8.76
C ALA A 536 31.18 13.00 8.52
N VAL A 537 31.84 11.98 7.95
CA VAL A 537 31.24 10.65 7.76
C VAL A 537 30.86 10.03 9.10
N MET A 538 31.75 10.09 10.09
CA MET A 538 31.47 9.58 11.44
C MET A 538 30.30 10.32 12.10
N LYS A 539 30.21 11.63 11.92
CA LYS A 539 29.08 12.42 12.42
C LYS A 539 27.77 12.00 11.74
N ILE A 540 27.76 11.76 10.42
CA ILE A 540 26.57 11.27 9.72
C ILE A 540 26.15 9.92 10.28
N ILE A 541 27.09 8.99 10.47
CA ILE A 541 26.81 7.67 11.03
C ILE A 541 26.20 7.78 12.43
N ARG A 542 26.74 8.63 13.31
CA ARG A 542 26.36 8.70 14.73
C ARG A 542 25.11 9.51 14.99
N GLU A 543 24.94 10.61 14.27
CA GLU A 543 23.91 11.61 14.60
C GLU A 543 22.73 11.64 13.62
N TYR A 544 22.88 11.06 12.42
CA TYR A 544 21.83 11.08 11.39
C TYR A 544 21.32 9.70 11.03
N THR A 545 21.97 8.62 11.46
CA THR A 545 21.54 7.25 11.19
C THR A 545 21.43 6.40 12.45
N SER A 546 20.40 5.54 12.50
CA SER A 546 20.23 4.50 13.54
C SER A 546 19.70 3.26 12.83
N GLU A 547 20.62 2.40 12.39
CA GLU A 547 20.30 1.19 11.62
C GLU A 547 21.41 0.14 11.79
N ALA A 548 21.06 -1.13 11.58
CA ALA A 548 22.04 -2.21 11.56
C ALA A 548 22.86 -2.23 10.26
N GLY A 549 22.28 -1.88 9.14
CA GLY A 549 22.92 -1.79 7.83
C GLY A 549 23.45 -0.41 7.49
N VAL A 550 23.47 -0.08 6.19
CA VAL A 550 23.97 1.18 5.62
C VAL A 550 22.98 1.88 4.70
N ARG A 551 21.71 1.45 4.65
CA ARG A 551 20.70 1.98 3.71
C ARG A 551 20.32 3.44 4.00
N ASN A 552 20.17 3.81 5.28
CA ASN A 552 19.88 5.20 5.63
C ASN A 552 21.14 6.05 5.52
N LEU A 553 22.32 5.50 5.83
CA LEU A 553 23.61 6.15 5.62
C LEU A 553 23.77 6.55 4.14
N GLU A 554 23.48 5.63 3.23
CA GLU A 554 23.49 5.91 1.79
C GLU A 554 22.53 7.04 1.41
N ARG A 555 21.30 7.05 1.98
CA ARG A 555 20.31 8.11 1.75
C ARG A 555 20.74 9.47 2.25
N GLU A 556 21.36 9.53 3.42
CA GLU A 556 21.87 10.80 3.98
C GLU A 556 23.04 11.31 3.16
N ILE A 557 23.97 10.45 2.76
CA ILE A 557 25.10 10.81 1.87
C ILE A 557 24.56 11.29 0.50
N ALA A 558 23.59 10.58 -0.09
CA ALA A 558 22.92 11.02 -1.33
C ALA A 558 22.25 12.39 -1.16
N THR A 559 21.70 12.69 0.01
CA THR A 559 21.12 14.01 0.30
C THR A 559 22.17 15.10 0.36
N VAL A 560 23.32 14.82 0.94
CA VAL A 560 24.48 15.75 0.92
C VAL A 560 24.94 16.00 -0.51
N CYS A 561 25.15 14.95 -1.30
CA CYS A 561 25.57 15.05 -2.70
C CYS A 561 24.59 15.88 -3.55
N ARG A 562 23.27 15.62 -3.41
CA ARG A 562 22.25 16.41 -4.14
C ARG A 562 22.28 17.88 -3.80
N LYS A 563 22.45 18.23 -2.53
CA LYS A 563 22.50 19.64 -2.10
C LYS A 563 23.76 20.34 -2.60
N ILE A 564 24.89 19.64 -2.62
CA ILE A 564 26.13 20.15 -3.19
C ILE A 564 25.99 20.36 -4.72
N ALA A 565 25.46 19.36 -5.43
CA ALA A 565 25.21 19.49 -6.87
C ALA A 565 24.29 20.68 -7.18
N LYS A 566 23.23 20.88 -6.39
CA LYS A 566 22.38 22.06 -6.49
C LYS A 566 23.16 23.36 -6.30
N ASP A 567 23.98 23.45 -5.24
CA ASP A 567 24.74 24.67 -4.91
C ASP A 567 25.74 24.99 -6.05
N LEU A 568 26.37 23.98 -6.64
CA LEU A 568 27.28 24.13 -7.81
C LEU A 568 26.52 24.65 -9.04
N VAL A 569 25.35 24.10 -9.36
CA VAL A 569 24.52 24.56 -10.48
C VAL A 569 24.07 26.00 -10.28
N TYR A 570 23.66 26.39 -9.07
CA TYR A 570 23.30 27.79 -8.77
C TYR A 570 24.49 28.73 -8.91
N ALA A 571 25.70 28.31 -8.49
CA ALA A 571 26.89 29.12 -8.61
C ALA A 571 27.28 29.34 -10.11
N SER A 572 27.14 28.34 -10.96
CA SER A 572 27.40 28.42 -12.38
C SER A 572 26.38 29.32 -13.11
N GLN A 573 25.10 29.24 -12.77
CA GLN A 573 24.04 30.06 -13.39
C GLN A 573 24.11 31.53 -13.01
N ASN A 574 24.56 31.85 -11.78
CA ASN A 574 24.64 33.25 -11.29
C ASN A 574 25.96 33.96 -11.69
N GLY A 575 26.79 33.38 -12.56
CA GLY A 575 27.98 34.05 -13.12
C GLY A 575 29.07 34.38 -12.10
N THR A 576 29.05 33.76 -10.92
CA THR A 576 30.03 33.95 -9.84
C THR A 576 31.32 33.16 -10.06
N GLU A 577 31.43 32.44 -11.16
CA GLU A 577 32.69 31.79 -11.58
C GLU A 577 33.71 32.83 -12.11
N LYS A 578 34.38 33.49 -11.20
CA LYS A 578 35.75 33.88 -11.48
C LYS A 578 36.57 32.60 -11.58
N LYS A 579 37.30 32.45 -12.73
CA LYS A 579 38.27 31.40 -13.06
C LYS A 579 39.40 31.25 -12.03
N THR A 580 39.08 31.02 -10.80
CA THR A 580 39.99 30.53 -9.76
C THR A 580 39.58 29.08 -9.52
N LYS A 581 40.54 28.14 -9.61
CA LYS A 581 40.38 26.73 -9.21
C LYS A 581 39.56 26.73 -7.92
N ALA A 582 38.25 26.49 -8.04
CA ALA A 582 37.37 26.43 -6.85
C ALA A 582 37.92 25.33 -5.98
N LYS A 583 38.20 25.64 -4.72
CA LYS A 583 38.52 24.59 -3.72
C LYS A 583 37.33 23.64 -3.70
N PRO A 584 37.57 22.31 -3.64
CA PRO A 584 36.46 21.36 -3.53
C PRO A 584 35.57 21.74 -2.34
N ALA A 585 34.28 21.56 -2.49
CA ALA A 585 33.33 21.74 -1.40
C ALA A 585 33.69 20.75 -0.28
N SER A 586 34.36 21.24 0.77
CA SER A 586 34.74 20.40 1.91
C SER A 586 33.51 20.18 2.78
N VAL A 587 33.08 18.92 2.87
CA VAL A 587 32.07 18.49 3.85
C VAL A 587 32.80 18.15 5.14
N GLU A 588 32.89 19.14 6.03
CA GLU A 588 33.47 19.02 7.37
C GLU A 588 32.37 18.73 8.39
N GLU A 589 32.74 18.30 9.58
CA GLU A 589 31.82 18.03 10.69
C GLU A 589 30.80 19.16 10.90
N LYS A 590 31.25 20.42 10.85
CA LYS A 590 30.40 21.60 11.03
C LYS A 590 29.44 21.86 9.87
N THR A 591 29.81 21.44 8.66
CA THR A 591 28.99 21.66 7.46
C THR A 591 27.94 20.60 7.27
N VAL A 592 28.03 19.45 7.93
CA VAL A 592 26.99 18.39 7.90
C VAL A 592 25.64 18.93 8.30
N GLU A 593 25.56 19.74 9.35
CA GLU A 593 24.30 20.33 9.82
C GLU A 593 23.67 21.30 8.81
N LYS A 594 24.47 21.98 8.01
CA LYS A 594 23.99 22.82 6.91
C LYS A 594 23.22 21.99 5.88
N TYR A 595 23.69 20.77 5.59
CA TYR A 595 23.10 19.91 4.58
C TYR A 595 22.00 19.00 5.13
N LEU A 596 22.14 18.46 6.31
CA LEU A 596 21.19 17.46 6.86
C LEU A 596 20.25 18.05 7.92
N GLY A 597 20.51 19.28 8.39
CA GLY A 597 19.71 19.93 9.43
C GLY A 597 20.13 19.49 10.83
N VAL A 598 19.24 19.68 11.79
CA VAL A 598 19.51 19.32 13.21
C VAL A 598 19.72 17.81 13.35
N PRO A 599 20.72 17.37 14.16
CA PRO A 599 20.95 15.97 14.43
C PRO A 599 19.69 15.22 14.86
N LYS A 600 19.41 14.10 14.21
CA LYS A 600 18.21 13.27 14.46
C LYS A 600 18.38 12.41 15.72
N PHE A 601 19.61 11.96 15.94
CA PHE A 601 19.96 11.10 17.05
C PHE A 601 21.01 11.81 17.91
N ARG A 602 20.69 12.05 19.17
CA ARG A 602 21.71 12.49 20.13
C ARG A 602 22.42 11.22 20.60
N ASN A 603 23.76 11.25 20.61
CA ASN A 603 24.52 10.20 21.24
C ASN A 603 24.02 10.05 22.69
N ARG A 604 23.29 8.99 22.97
CA ARG A 604 22.96 8.58 24.33
C ARG A 604 24.23 7.91 24.89
N THR A 605 25.20 8.73 25.24
CA THR A 605 26.19 8.28 26.21
C THR A 605 25.46 7.87 27.47
N ALA A 606 25.73 6.68 27.99
CA ALA A 606 25.20 6.25 29.28
C ALA A 606 25.35 7.42 30.26
N GLU A 607 24.32 7.70 31.04
CA GLU A 607 24.37 8.75 32.04
C GLU A 607 25.65 8.57 32.87
N LYS A 608 26.38 9.64 33.15
CA LYS A 608 27.70 9.56 33.77
C LYS A 608 27.66 9.27 35.28
N HIS A 609 26.50 9.00 35.83
CA HIS A 609 26.29 8.86 37.27
C HIS A 609 25.50 7.59 37.59
N ASP A 610 26.00 6.88 38.62
CA ASP A 610 25.31 5.73 39.20
C ASP A 610 24.03 6.18 39.90
N ARG A 611 22.90 5.51 39.63
CA ARG A 611 21.62 5.85 40.21
C ARG A 611 20.97 4.66 40.90
N VAL A 612 20.22 4.94 41.95
CA VAL A 612 19.37 3.96 42.62
C VAL A 612 18.11 3.71 41.81
N GLY A 613 17.79 2.44 41.59
CA GLY A 613 16.60 2.04 40.87
C GLY A 613 16.64 2.24 39.35
N GLU A 614 17.79 2.59 38.78
CA GLU A 614 17.97 2.69 37.33
C GLU A 614 19.04 1.76 36.83
N VAL A 615 18.71 0.90 35.87
CA VAL A 615 19.62 -0.09 35.27
C VAL A 615 19.47 -0.07 33.76
N LEU A 616 20.60 -0.19 33.06
CA LEU A 616 20.63 -0.26 31.62
C LEU A 616 20.53 -1.72 31.14
N GLY A 617 19.53 -2.02 30.40
CA GLY A 617 19.36 -3.25 29.63
C GLY A 617 19.74 -3.08 28.18
N LEU A 618 19.68 -4.19 27.44
CA LEU A 618 19.91 -4.25 26.00
C LEU A 618 18.71 -4.86 25.32
N ALA A 619 18.19 -4.15 24.32
CA ALA A 619 17.10 -4.60 23.47
C ALA A 619 17.59 -4.83 22.05
N TRP A 620 16.89 -5.70 21.31
CA TRP A 620 17.06 -5.89 19.90
C TRP A 620 15.78 -5.47 19.17
N THR A 621 15.94 -4.75 18.09
CA THR A 621 14.85 -4.28 17.23
C THR A 621 15.17 -4.60 15.76
N THR A 622 14.19 -4.47 14.88
CA THR A 622 14.38 -4.67 13.42
C THR A 622 15.41 -3.70 12.80
N VAL A 623 15.73 -2.61 13.50
CA VAL A 623 16.72 -1.62 13.06
C VAL A 623 18.10 -1.78 13.75
N GLY A 624 18.22 -2.76 14.64
CA GLY A 624 19.46 -3.07 15.36
C GLY A 624 19.30 -3.12 16.87
N GLY A 625 20.42 -3.17 17.59
CA GLY A 625 20.43 -3.16 19.05
C GLY A 625 20.29 -1.73 19.60
N GLU A 626 19.60 -1.62 20.74
CA GLU A 626 19.41 -0.38 21.50
C GLU A 626 19.65 -0.60 23.00
N THR A 627 20.03 0.46 23.71
CA THR A 627 20.08 0.44 25.18
C THR A 627 18.69 0.77 25.72
N LEU A 628 18.26 0.03 26.73
CA LEU A 628 16.96 0.17 27.37
C LEU A 628 17.16 0.58 28.84
N SER A 629 16.79 1.80 29.23
CA SER A 629 16.75 2.19 30.62
C SER A 629 15.53 1.58 31.31
N VAL A 630 15.74 0.92 32.42
CA VAL A 630 14.69 0.42 33.31
C VAL A 630 14.76 1.19 34.61
N GLN A 631 13.72 1.92 34.93
CA GLN A 631 13.61 2.75 36.12
C GLN A 631 12.60 2.15 37.09
N VAL A 632 12.97 2.02 38.34
CA VAL A 632 12.11 1.46 39.38
C VAL A 632 12.02 2.43 40.56
N THR A 633 10.83 2.68 41.00
CA THR A 633 10.53 3.45 42.22
C THR A 633 9.66 2.59 43.13
N ILE A 634 9.99 2.56 44.40
CA ILE A 634 9.22 1.89 45.46
C ILE A 634 8.61 2.98 46.35
N MET A 635 7.31 3.00 46.45
CA MET A 635 6.54 4.00 47.22
C MET A 635 5.57 3.33 48.18
N GLU A 636 5.17 4.04 49.23
CA GLU A 636 4.10 3.58 50.13
C GLU A 636 2.77 3.48 49.37
N GLY A 637 2.02 2.41 49.54
CA GLY A 637 0.78 2.18 48.80
C GLY A 637 0.30 0.73 48.91
N ALA A 638 -0.66 0.39 48.05
CA ALA A 638 -1.15 -0.99 47.94
C ALA A 638 -0.04 -1.92 47.43
N GLU A 639 0.03 -3.16 47.91
CA GLU A 639 0.98 -4.16 47.41
C GLU A 639 0.71 -4.51 45.94
N LYS A 640 1.29 -3.71 45.04
CA LYS A 640 1.03 -3.81 43.62
C LYS A 640 2.31 -3.62 42.83
N LEU A 641 2.40 -4.34 41.71
CA LEU A 641 3.40 -4.09 40.65
C LEU A 641 2.75 -3.28 39.52
N THR A 642 3.16 -2.04 39.38
CA THR A 642 2.72 -1.16 38.28
C THR A 642 3.77 -1.12 37.20
N LEU A 643 3.37 -1.40 35.96
CA LEU A 643 4.25 -1.48 34.79
C LEU A 643 3.84 -0.43 33.76
N THR A 644 4.76 0.43 33.34
CA THR A 644 4.51 1.48 32.35
C THR A 644 5.60 1.52 31.28
N GLY A 645 5.27 1.99 30.05
CA GLY A 645 6.21 2.09 28.92
C GLY A 645 5.83 1.27 27.70
N LYS A 646 4.52 0.96 27.50
CA LYS A 646 4.00 0.10 26.41
C LYS A 646 4.66 -1.27 26.38
N LEU A 647 4.67 -1.95 27.51
CA LEU A 647 5.23 -3.29 27.64
C LEU A 647 4.24 -4.33 27.09
N GLY A 648 4.73 -5.24 26.27
CA GLY A 648 3.98 -6.43 25.83
C GLY A 648 3.79 -7.46 26.94
N ASP A 649 3.00 -8.50 26.69
CA ASP A 649 2.61 -9.44 27.71
C ASP A 649 3.76 -10.31 28.20
N VAL A 650 4.67 -10.72 27.32
CA VAL A 650 5.88 -11.49 27.67
C VAL A 650 6.78 -10.69 28.61
N MET A 651 6.93 -9.40 28.37
CA MET A 651 7.75 -8.53 29.23
C MET A 651 7.10 -8.28 30.59
N LYS A 652 5.76 -8.21 30.65
CA LYS A 652 5.00 -8.14 31.92
C LYS A 652 5.17 -9.40 32.76
N GLU A 653 5.08 -10.58 32.14
CA GLU A 653 5.34 -11.86 32.79
C GLU A 653 6.77 -11.95 33.31
N SER A 654 7.73 -11.51 32.52
CA SER A 654 9.16 -11.44 32.92
C SER A 654 9.36 -10.54 34.16
N ALA A 655 8.67 -9.41 34.24
CA ALA A 655 8.72 -8.53 35.40
C ALA A 655 8.08 -9.19 36.65
N GLN A 656 7.00 -9.94 36.49
CA GLN A 656 6.39 -10.72 37.59
C GLN A 656 7.30 -11.85 38.08
N ALA A 657 7.95 -12.55 37.14
CA ALA A 657 8.93 -13.60 37.48
C ALA A 657 10.12 -13.03 38.27
N ALA A 658 10.64 -11.89 37.80
CA ALA A 658 11.72 -11.17 38.49
C ALA A 658 11.33 -10.78 39.92
N LEU A 659 10.14 -10.19 40.12
CA LEU A 659 9.66 -9.84 41.45
C LEU A 659 9.46 -11.07 42.37
N SER A 660 8.94 -12.15 41.84
CA SER A 660 8.73 -13.40 42.55
C SER A 660 10.08 -14.00 43.04
N TYR A 661 11.09 -14.02 42.17
CA TYR A 661 12.42 -14.45 42.49
C TYR A 661 13.03 -13.62 43.61
N ILE A 662 12.94 -12.29 43.55
CA ILE A 662 13.49 -11.38 44.56
C ILE A 662 12.79 -11.60 45.90
N ARG A 663 11.48 -11.76 45.94
CA ARG A 663 10.70 -12.05 47.16
C ARG A 663 11.13 -13.36 47.82
N SER A 664 11.39 -14.40 47.03
CA SER A 664 11.80 -15.70 47.51
C SER A 664 13.22 -15.74 48.08
N ASN A 665 14.11 -14.86 47.54
CA ASN A 665 15.56 -14.89 47.86
C ASN A 665 16.04 -13.55 48.46
N ALA A 666 15.15 -12.81 49.13
CA ALA A 666 15.43 -11.46 49.63
C ALA A 666 16.66 -11.40 50.55
N ASP A 667 16.88 -12.39 51.42
CA ASP A 667 18.03 -12.45 52.35
C ASP A 667 19.35 -12.57 51.60
N GLU A 668 19.43 -13.47 50.60
CA GLU A 668 20.64 -13.71 49.81
C GLU A 668 20.99 -12.48 48.95
N LEU A 669 19.97 -11.79 48.48
CA LEU A 669 20.10 -10.61 47.64
C LEU A 669 20.36 -9.31 48.44
N GLY A 670 20.35 -9.41 49.79
CA GLY A 670 20.53 -8.26 50.68
C GLY A 670 19.41 -7.22 50.59
N VAL A 671 18.20 -7.67 50.30
CA VAL A 671 16.98 -6.86 50.19
C VAL A 671 16.12 -7.07 51.43
N PRO A 672 15.52 -6.02 52.04
CA PRO A 672 14.62 -6.18 53.19
C PRO A 672 13.45 -7.11 52.85
N LYS A 673 13.14 -8.10 53.68
CA LYS A 673 12.02 -9.08 53.46
C LYS A 673 10.67 -8.43 53.21
N ASN A 674 10.47 -7.25 53.77
CA ASN A 674 9.20 -6.50 53.66
C ASN A 674 9.26 -5.38 52.57
N PHE A 675 10.22 -5.44 51.65
CA PHE A 675 10.43 -4.38 50.66
C PHE A 675 9.19 -4.15 49.77
N SER A 676 8.33 -5.17 49.57
CA SER A 676 7.13 -5.09 48.74
C SER A 676 5.85 -5.05 49.58
N ARG A 677 5.92 -5.20 50.90
CA ARG A 677 4.74 -5.22 51.77
C ARG A 677 4.24 -3.83 52.04
N GLU A 678 2.95 -3.55 51.79
CA GLU A 678 2.37 -2.21 51.91
C GLU A 678 3.07 -1.16 51.04
N ARG A 679 3.65 -1.59 49.91
CA ARG A 679 4.38 -0.74 48.99
C ARG A 679 4.00 -1.05 47.53
N GLU A 680 3.88 0.00 46.75
CA GLU A 680 3.75 -0.13 45.31
C GLU A 680 5.14 -0.08 44.64
N ILE A 681 5.41 -1.05 43.80
CA ILE A 681 6.63 -1.10 42.98
C ILE A 681 6.24 -0.66 41.58
N HIS A 682 6.76 0.49 41.15
CA HIS A 682 6.51 1.02 39.82
C HIS A 682 7.76 0.83 38.95
N VAL A 683 7.63 0.02 37.91
CA VAL A 683 8.65 -0.17 36.88
C VAL A 683 8.26 0.64 35.66
N HIS A 684 9.13 1.52 35.25
CA HIS A 684 8.94 2.36 34.08
C HIS A 684 10.06 2.13 33.06
N MET A 685 9.67 1.93 31.81
CA MET A 685 10.62 1.94 30.67
C MET A 685 10.33 3.16 29.81
N PRO A 686 11.22 4.16 29.79
CA PRO A 686 11.06 5.36 28.97
C PRO A 686 10.83 5.05 27.49
N GLU A 687 10.39 6.05 26.71
CA GLU A 687 10.06 5.93 25.29
C GLU A 687 8.79 5.10 25.01
N GLY A 688 7.71 5.47 25.64
CA GLY A 688 6.41 4.83 25.47
C GLY A 688 5.82 4.89 24.05
N ALA A 689 6.47 5.56 23.09
CA ALA A 689 6.07 5.54 21.68
C ALA A 689 6.40 4.19 21.00
N ILE A 690 7.43 3.49 21.45
CA ILE A 690 7.90 2.24 20.86
C ILE A 690 7.39 1.07 21.72
N PRO A 691 6.59 0.14 21.16
CA PRO A 691 6.21 -1.07 21.87
C PRO A 691 7.44 -1.92 22.21
N LYS A 692 7.47 -2.45 23.43
CA LYS A 692 8.58 -3.29 23.92
C LYS A 692 8.02 -4.61 24.39
N ASP A 693 8.53 -5.72 23.85
CA ASP A 693 8.15 -7.04 24.27
C ASP A 693 9.34 -8.01 24.24
N GLY A 694 9.28 -9.04 25.07
CA GLY A 694 10.27 -10.10 25.15
C GLY A 694 10.79 -10.37 26.54
N PRO A 695 11.31 -11.59 26.79
CA PRO A 695 11.74 -12.02 28.12
C PRO A 695 13.14 -11.49 28.51
N SER A 696 13.90 -10.97 27.56
CA SER A 696 15.34 -10.66 27.74
C SER A 696 15.64 -9.48 28.67
N ALA A 697 14.62 -8.73 29.10
CA ALA A 697 14.77 -7.66 30.10
C ALA A 697 14.64 -8.14 31.55
N GLY A 698 14.38 -9.44 31.78
CA GLY A 698 14.12 -9.98 33.12
C GLY A 698 15.19 -9.70 34.13
N ILE A 699 16.46 -9.97 33.78
CA ILE A 699 17.60 -9.68 34.70
C ILE A 699 17.73 -8.16 34.94
N THR A 700 17.48 -7.33 33.94
CA THR A 700 17.59 -5.87 34.09
C THR A 700 16.50 -5.35 35.03
N ILE A 701 15.28 -5.85 34.90
CA ILE A 701 14.16 -5.49 35.78
C ILE A 701 14.47 -5.97 37.21
N ALA A 702 14.97 -7.20 37.37
CA ALA A 702 15.35 -7.74 38.67
C ALA A 702 16.40 -6.87 39.38
N MET A 703 17.45 -6.51 38.66
CA MET A 703 18.50 -5.66 39.21
C MET A 703 18.03 -4.25 39.54
N ALA A 704 17.14 -3.68 38.73
CA ALA A 704 16.55 -2.37 39.01
C ALA A 704 15.68 -2.41 40.29
N ILE A 705 14.88 -3.47 40.46
CA ILE A 705 14.10 -3.68 41.71
C ILE A 705 15.02 -3.89 42.91
N ILE A 706 16.05 -4.71 42.78
CA ILE A 706 17.05 -4.95 43.87
C ILE A 706 17.75 -3.63 44.23
N SER A 707 18.18 -2.84 43.25
CA SER A 707 18.78 -1.53 43.46
C SER A 707 17.87 -0.59 44.22
N ALA A 708 16.62 -0.48 43.80
CA ALA A 708 15.61 0.37 44.46
C ALA A 708 15.29 -0.11 45.89
N ALA A 709 15.14 -1.45 46.10
CA ALA A 709 14.77 -2.02 47.37
C ALA A 709 15.94 -2.01 48.40
N SER A 710 17.17 -2.16 47.95
CA SER A 710 18.38 -2.10 48.80
C SER A 710 18.93 -0.68 48.95
N ASN A 711 18.39 0.31 48.24
CA ASN A 711 18.87 1.68 48.16
C ASN A 711 20.37 1.77 47.77
N LYS A 712 20.82 0.85 46.89
CA LYS A 712 22.18 0.83 46.35
C LYS A 712 22.17 1.22 44.90
N ALA A 713 23.02 2.20 44.53
CA ALA A 713 23.10 2.66 43.15
C ALA A 713 23.65 1.56 42.24
N ALA A 714 22.99 1.39 41.07
CA ALA A 714 23.51 0.54 40.01
C ALA A 714 24.54 1.30 39.19
N ARG A 715 25.58 0.58 38.73
CA ARG A 715 26.65 1.16 37.93
C ARG A 715 26.14 1.55 36.53
N HIS A 716 26.42 2.77 36.12
CA HIS A 716 26.03 3.33 34.81
C HIS A 716 26.81 2.72 33.64
N ASP A 717 28.01 2.18 33.88
CA ASP A 717 28.89 1.58 32.86
C ASP A 717 28.67 0.05 32.68
N VAL A 718 27.62 -0.49 33.30
CA VAL A 718 27.22 -1.90 33.21
C VAL A 718 25.84 -1.99 32.58
N SER A 719 25.70 -2.88 31.62
CA SER A 719 24.41 -3.28 31.09
C SER A 719 24.20 -4.79 31.16
N MET A 720 22.97 -5.25 30.99
CA MET A 720 22.68 -6.66 31.07
C MET A 720 21.52 -7.06 30.16
N THR A 721 21.48 -8.34 29.79
CA THR A 721 20.39 -8.95 29.07
C THR A 721 20.30 -10.42 29.39
N GLY A 722 19.11 -10.94 29.60
CA GLY A 722 18.87 -12.34 29.96
C GLY A 722 17.46 -12.54 30.44
N GLU A 723 16.89 -13.70 30.19
CA GLU A 723 15.64 -14.13 30.75
C GLU A 723 15.89 -14.71 32.13
N ILE A 724 15.19 -14.23 33.16
CA ILE A 724 15.32 -14.72 34.52
C ILE A 724 14.20 -15.75 34.83
N THR A 725 14.58 -16.89 35.34
CA THR A 725 13.65 -17.90 35.85
C THR A 725 13.27 -17.65 37.31
N LEU A 726 12.19 -18.28 37.80
CA LEU A 726 11.78 -18.23 39.21
C LEU A 726 12.84 -18.79 40.18
N ARG A 727 13.83 -19.51 39.67
CA ARG A 727 14.98 -20.08 40.47
C ARG A 727 16.23 -19.23 40.33
N GLY A 728 16.19 -18.09 39.63
CA GLY A 728 17.34 -17.20 39.43
C GLY A 728 18.30 -17.62 38.33
N GLN A 729 17.99 -18.66 37.57
CA GLN A 729 18.81 -19.01 36.40
C GLN A 729 18.58 -17.99 35.29
N ILE A 730 19.66 -17.62 34.61
CA ILE A 730 19.62 -16.74 33.45
C ILE A 730 19.69 -17.61 32.20
N LEU A 731 18.70 -17.47 31.36
CA LEU A 731 18.57 -18.18 30.09
C LEU A 731 19.13 -17.33 28.95
N ALA A 732 19.71 -18.02 27.95
CA ALA A 732 20.26 -17.40 26.77
C ALA A 732 19.18 -16.68 25.95
N VAL A 733 19.53 -15.54 25.38
CA VAL A 733 18.63 -14.67 24.61
C VAL A 733 19.20 -14.39 23.22
N GLY A 734 18.31 -14.12 22.26
CA GLY A 734 18.70 -13.82 20.88
C GLY A 734 19.22 -12.40 20.68
N GLY A 735 19.85 -12.14 19.51
CA GLY A 735 20.31 -10.82 19.09
C GLY A 735 21.52 -10.30 19.89
N LEU A 736 22.40 -11.19 20.35
CA LEU A 736 23.53 -10.82 21.18
C LEU A 736 24.50 -9.88 20.45
N ASN A 737 24.76 -10.10 19.17
CA ASN A 737 25.68 -9.26 18.40
C ASN A 737 25.18 -7.81 18.37
N GLU A 738 23.92 -7.61 18.03
CA GLU A 738 23.28 -6.29 17.95
C GLU A 738 23.24 -5.61 19.33
N LYS A 739 22.95 -6.37 20.38
CA LYS A 739 22.92 -5.89 21.76
C LYS A 739 24.32 -5.43 22.23
N LEU A 740 25.36 -6.22 21.94
CA LEU A 740 26.76 -5.85 22.29
C LEU A 740 27.21 -4.61 21.51
N LEU A 741 26.81 -4.48 20.23
CA LEU A 741 27.07 -3.29 19.45
C LEU A 741 26.39 -2.03 20.04
N ALA A 742 25.17 -2.17 20.53
CA ALA A 742 24.48 -1.08 21.20
C ALA A 742 25.17 -0.69 22.51
N ALA A 743 25.57 -1.66 23.31
CA ALA A 743 26.34 -1.42 24.54
C ALA A 743 27.64 -0.65 24.25
N ARG A 744 28.41 -1.09 23.25
CA ARG A 744 29.66 -0.42 22.84
C ARG A 744 29.39 1.02 22.36
N ARG A 745 28.35 1.27 21.58
CA ARG A 745 27.96 2.63 21.14
C ARG A 745 27.59 3.53 22.31
N ALA A 746 26.92 2.99 23.32
CA ALA A 746 26.52 3.72 24.50
C ALA A 746 27.69 3.96 25.48
N GLY A 747 28.88 3.45 25.19
CA GLY A 747 30.05 3.58 26.06
C GLY A 747 30.07 2.65 27.30
N ILE A 748 29.23 1.60 27.27
CA ILE A 748 29.16 0.58 28.31
C ILE A 748 30.48 -0.23 28.32
N LYS A 749 31.04 -0.44 29.48
CA LYS A 749 32.29 -1.16 29.65
C LYS A 749 32.12 -2.64 29.94
N THR A 750 31.03 -2.98 30.64
CA THR A 750 30.76 -4.36 31.07
C THR A 750 29.34 -4.76 30.66
N VAL A 751 29.19 -5.91 30.01
CA VAL A 751 27.90 -6.50 29.70
C VAL A 751 27.76 -7.83 30.43
N ILE A 752 26.67 -8.01 31.16
CA ILE A 752 26.30 -9.26 31.83
C ILE A 752 25.33 -10.01 30.93
N LEU A 753 25.67 -11.25 30.59
CA LEU A 753 24.91 -12.13 29.70
C LEU A 753 24.49 -13.38 30.45
#